data_4ee7a583938926cdc33d7a97628659a2
#
_entry.id   4ee7a583938926cdc33d7a97628659a2
#
_cell.length_a   1.000
_cell.length_b   1.000
_cell.length_c   1.000
_cell.angle_alpha   90.00
_cell.angle_beta   90.00
_cell.angle_gamma   90.00
#
_symmetry.space_group_name_H-M   'P 1'
#
loop_
_entity.id
_entity.type
_entity.pdbx_description
1 polymer ?
#
loop_
_entity_poly.entity_id
_entity_poly.type
_entity_poly.pdbx_seq_one_letter_code
_entity_poly.pdbx_strand_id
1 'polypeptide(L)'
;MPAHLNHPLLHGLNPEQLRAVTLPDEHALILAGAGSGKTRVLTTRIAWLLAEQRATAAGILAVTFTNKAAKEMLTRLSTMLPINVRGMWIGTFHGLCNRFLRAHYKVANLPQTFQILDMQDQLSSIKRLYKQHGIDDEQFPPKQMQWFIGGCKEEAMRPADVPVRDAESRKKAEIYALYEEQCQREGVVDFGELMLRSYEILRDHPLVRQHYQRRFRHILVDEFQDTNRLQYLWLKLFAANASSADQNAGIAPNAIFAVGDDDQSIYAFRGARVGNMNDFVHELGVKQQIKLEQNYRSFSNILDSANALIGHNTRRLGKNLHTTQGAGEPVRIVELPSDMAEAQWLAEEIKQLINDGAERKEIAILYRSNAQSRVIESKLFNAAIPYRVYGGLRFFERAEVKHALAYLRLLDNPRDDTSFLRVVNFPPRGIGARSIEQLQDAARASNCALHDAVLQVSGKAGANLASFVAKLDVMREQSHTRSLKEIVELVLDASGLLEHYRNERDGTDRVENLQELVNAAESFVNLEGFGRDTAAMAQIDTRPTDATAPNAAPAAQGSTSPAATSTEQDAAQSILQEVLPDGETLSPLAAFLTHAALEAGDNQAQAGQDAVQLMTVHAAKGLEFNAVFITGLEEGLFPHENAMNDYDGLEEERRLMYVAITRARQRLYISHAQTRLLHGQTRLHIRSRFLEELPEECLKWITPRRSGFADAMPAWSSGQWGGSESWNSDVRQAVGQSSQASSTSSTGSSASATTDNATLRKGMRVFHNKFGEGQILRLEGQGNDAKAQVQFGRHGVKWLALSLAKLTPITS
;
A
#
# COMPACT_ATOMS: atom_id res chain seq x y z
N MET A 1 16.90 -35.39 35.00
CA MET A 1 16.92 -34.11 34.27
C MET A 1 17.94 -33.19 34.92
N PRO A 2 18.80 -32.46 34.19
CA PRO A 2 19.73 -31.52 34.80
C PRO A 2 18.97 -30.45 35.57
N ALA A 3 19.44 -30.05 36.74
CA ALA A 3 18.83 -29.07 37.63
C ALA A 3 18.48 -27.71 37.01
N HIS A 4 19.13 -27.38 35.91
CA HIS A 4 18.90 -26.13 35.12
C HIS A 4 17.53 -26.04 34.44
N LEU A 5 16.80 -27.12 34.25
CA LEU A 5 15.49 -27.14 33.57
C LEU A 5 14.30 -26.74 34.46
N ASN A 6 14.52 -26.62 35.79
CA ASN A 6 13.46 -26.17 36.73
C ASN A 6 13.43 -24.65 36.99
N HIS A 7 14.12 -23.85 36.14
CA HIS A 7 14.12 -22.43 36.31
C HIS A 7 12.78 -21.78 35.97
N PRO A 8 12.25 -20.82 36.76
CA PRO A 8 10.93 -20.21 36.54
C PRO A 8 10.74 -19.59 35.16
N LEU A 9 11.80 -19.05 34.54
CA LEU A 9 11.79 -18.45 33.19
C LEU A 9 11.44 -19.47 32.09
N LEU A 10 11.65 -20.77 32.36
CA LEU A 10 11.44 -21.82 31.37
C LEU A 10 10.02 -22.46 31.46
N HIS A 11 9.25 -22.10 32.50
CA HIS A 11 7.92 -22.62 32.69
C HIS A 11 6.97 -22.20 31.54
N GLY A 12 6.21 -23.16 31.03
CA GLY A 12 5.22 -22.97 30.01
C GLY A 12 5.81 -22.78 28.59
N LEU A 13 7.09 -23.05 28.38
CA LEU A 13 7.66 -23.23 27.05
C LEU A 13 7.37 -24.63 26.53
N ASN A 14 7.07 -24.74 25.24
CA ASN A 14 7.00 -26.06 24.59
C ASN A 14 8.41 -26.63 24.37
N PRO A 15 8.57 -27.90 23.97
CA PRO A 15 9.89 -28.52 23.80
C PRO A 15 10.80 -27.76 22.83
N GLU A 16 10.29 -27.28 21.72
CA GLU A 16 11.05 -26.54 20.68
C GLU A 16 11.47 -25.19 21.21
N GLN A 17 10.57 -24.45 21.85
CA GLN A 17 10.87 -23.17 22.51
C GLN A 17 11.91 -23.36 23.62
N LEU A 18 11.74 -24.40 24.46
CA LEU A 18 12.70 -24.72 25.51
C LEU A 18 14.09 -25.01 24.93
N ARG A 19 14.16 -25.85 23.90
CA ARG A 19 15.41 -26.14 23.17
C ARG A 19 16.03 -24.86 22.61
N ALA A 20 15.22 -23.98 21.98
CA ALA A 20 15.73 -22.72 21.42
C ALA A 20 16.29 -21.79 22.51
N VAL A 21 15.57 -21.64 23.63
CA VAL A 21 15.99 -20.78 24.75
C VAL A 21 17.28 -21.28 25.40
N THR A 22 17.47 -22.59 25.54
CA THR A 22 18.58 -23.21 26.28
C THR A 22 19.76 -23.61 25.42
N LEU A 23 19.78 -23.26 24.11
CA LEU A 23 20.85 -23.56 23.18
C LEU A 23 22.24 -23.13 23.75
N PRO A 24 23.30 -23.86 23.40
CA PRO A 24 24.68 -23.45 23.68
C PRO A 24 25.05 -22.13 22.96
N ASP A 25 26.30 -21.65 23.20
CA ASP A 25 26.81 -20.40 22.62
C ASP A 25 27.31 -20.64 21.20
N GLU A 26 26.40 -20.97 20.28
CA GLU A 26 26.67 -21.19 18.86
C GLU A 26 25.62 -20.51 17.99
N HIS A 27 25.94 -20.32 16.71
CA HIS A 27 25.01 -19.72 15.76
C HIS A 27 23.77 -20.58 15.60
N ALA A 28 22.59 -19.95 15.62
CA ALA A 28 21.33 -20.63 15.49
C ALA A 28 20.33 -19.85 14.64
N LEU A 29 19.56 -20.58 13.82
CA LEU A 29 18.41 -20.06 13.08
C LEU A 29 17.15 -20.66 13.68
N ILE A 30 16.25 -19.77 14.12
CA ILE A 30 14.96 -20.14 14.65
C ILE A 30 13.89 -19.76 13.62
N LEU A 31 13.38 -20.77 12.92
CA LEU A 31 12.30 -20.60 11.96
C LEU A 31 10.98 -20.61 12.73
N ALA A 32 10.50 -19.43 13.06
CA ALA A 32 9.37 -19.26 13.95
C ALA A 32 8.15 -18.75 13.17
N GLY A 33 7.19 -19.63 12.93
CA GLY A 33 5.97 -19.30 12.20
C GLY A 33 5.10 -18.23 12.89
N ALA A 34 4.06 -17.78 12.20
CA ALA A 34 3.10 -16.84 12.78
C ALA A 34 2.51 -17.40 14.08
N GLY A 35 2.39 -16.57 15.12
CA GLY A 35 1.77 -16.96 16.39
C GLY A 35 2.52 -18.04 17.19
N SER A 36 3.76 -18.41 16.82
CA SER A 36 4.55 -19.43 17.50
C SER A 36 5.32 -18.92 18.72
N GLY A 37 5.20 -17.64 19.06
CA GLY A 37 5.86 -17.03 20.20
C GLY A 37 7.29 -16.55 19.94
N LYS A 38 7.63 -16.10 18.73
CA LYS A 38 8.94 -15.52 18.36
C LYS A 38 9.53 -14.60 19.44
N THR A 39 8.82 -13.54 19.75
CA THR A 39 9.25 -12.53 20.74
C THR A 39 9.40 -13.12 22.13
N ARG A 40 8.54 -14.09 22.50
CA ARG A 40 8.66 -14.79 23.80
C ARG A 40 9.95 -15.57 23.87
N VAL A 41 10.27 -16.36 22.85
CA VAL A 41 11.53 -17.14 22.81
C VAL A 41 12.74 -16.22 22.90
N LEU A 42 12.73 -15.12 22.14
CA LEU A 42 13.83 -14.18 22.07
C LEU A 42 14.06 -13.45 23.40
N THR A 43 12.98 -12.93 24.01
CA THR A 43 13.08 -12.28 25.34
C THR A 43 13.42 -13.25 26.46
N THR A 44 12.86 -14.47 26.43
CA THR A 44 13.19 -15.50 27.42
C THR A 44 14.63 -15.95 27.30
N ARG A 45 15.19 -16.09 26.07
CA ARG A 45 16.60 -16.41 25.89
C ARG A 45 17.51 -15.31 26.47
N ILE A 46 17.22 -14.04 26.24
CA ILE A 46 17.96 -12.94 26.85
C ILE A 46 17.92 -13.07 28.39
N ALA A 47 16.71 -13.22 28.94
CA ALA A 47 16.54 -13.36 30.37
C ALA A 47 17.26 -14.58 30.94
N TRP A 48 17.22 -15.72 30.26
CA TRP A 48 17.91 -16.95 30.59
C TRP A 48 19.44 -16.78 30.63
N LEU A 49 20.02 -16.16 29.56
CA LEU A 49 21.45 -15.92 29.48
C LEU A 49 21.96 -15.02 30.63
N LEU A 50 21.16 -14.04 31.03
CA LEU A 50 21.46 -13.14 32.15
C LEU A 50 21.32 -13.83 33.51
N ALA A 51 20.28 -14.62 33.69
CA ALA A 51 20.01 -15.36 34.92
C ALA A 51 21.08 -16.44 35.20
N GLU A 52 21.47 -17.16 34.14
CA GLU A 52 22.56 -18.18 34.23
C GLU A 52 23.97 -17.57 34.20
N GLN A 53 24.08 -16.25 34.25
CA GLN A 53 25.35 -15.52 34.21
C GLN A 53 26.24 -15.84 32.99
N ARG A 54 25.65 -16.35 31.91
CA ARG A 54 26.33 -16.62 30.64
C ARG A 54 26.63 -15.34 29.85
N ALA A 55 25.88 -14.28 30.15
CA ALA A 55 26.08 -12.96 29.57
C ALA A 55 25.84 -11.87 30.62
N THR A 56 26.48 -10.72 30.39
CA THR A 56 26.12 -9.49 31.09
C THR A 56 25.15 -8.65 30.27
N ALA A 57 24.45 -7.73 30.90
CA ALA A 57 23.55 -6.81 30.19
C ALA A 57 24.28 -6.01 29.09
N ALA A 58 25.57 -5.67 29.30
CA ALA A 58 26.40 -4.97 28.32
C ALA A 58 26.94 -5.89 27.22
N GLY A 59 26.91 -7.21 27.41
CA GLY A 59 27.41 -8.22 26.48
C GLY A 59 26.38 -8.75 25.51
N ILE A 60 25.14 -8.25 25.55
CA ILE A 60 24.04 -8.62 24.66
C ILE A 60 23.79 -7.51 23.64
N LEU A 61 23.70 -7.89 22.36
CA LEU A 61 23.22 -7.07 21.27
C LEU A 61 21.90 -7.67 20.79
N ALA A 62 20.78 -6.93 20.89
CA ALA A 62 19.49 -7.37 20.37
C ALA A 62 18.94 -6.37 19.36
N VAL A 63 18.65 -6.85 18.16
CA VAL A 63 18.25 -6.04 17.02
C VAL A 63 16.82 -6.37 16.64
N THR A 64 16.00 -5.33 16.47
CA THR A 64 14.59 -5.42 16.02
C THR A 64 14.35 -4.50 14.83
N PHE A 65 13.21 -4.66 14.17
CA PHE A 65 12.86 -3.84 13.00
C PHE A 65 12.19 -2.51 13.36
N THR A 66 11.50 -2.45 14.51
CA THR A 66 10.74 -1.26 14.92
C THR A 66 11.06 -0.81 16.34
N ASN A 67 11.01 0.49 16.58
CA ASN A 67 11.18 1.05 17.92
C ASN A 67 10.12 0.54 18.92
N LYS A 68 8.91 0.20 18.43
CA LYS A 68 7.85 -0.39 19.24
C LYS A 68 8.26 -1.77 19.74
N ALA A 69 8.79 -2.63 18.86
CA ALA A 69 9.27 -3.97 19.23
C ALA A 69 10.45 -3.90 20.22
N ALA A 70 11.38 -2.98 20.01
CA ALA A 70 12.49 -2.75 20.94
C ALA A 70 12.00 -2.33 22.33
N LYS A 71 11.05 -1.39 22.40
CA LYS A 71 10.45 -0.94 23.66
C LYS A 71 9.69 -2.06 24.36
N GLU A 72 8.93 -2.85 23.61
CA GLU A 72 8.20 -4.00 24.14
C GLU A 72 9.15 -5.06 24.72
N MET A 73 10.24 -5.36 24.00
CA MET A 73 11.29 -6.27 24.47
C MET A 73 11.90 -5.80 25.79
N LEU A 74 12.26 -4.52 25.90
CA LEU A 74 12.79 -3.94 27.13
C LEU A 74 11.78 -4.00 28.27
N THR A 75 10.50 -3.71 28.00
CA THR A 75 9.44 -3.80 29.02
C THR A 75 9.26 -5.23 29.53
N ARG A 76 9.25 -6.21 28.62
CA ARG A 76 9.14 -7.63 29.00
C ARG A 76 10.35 -8.08 29.82
N LEU A 77 11.56 -7.69 29.44
CA LEU A 77 12.77 -8.03 30.21
C LEU A 77 12.76 -7.42 31.62
N SER A 78 12.30 -6.17 31.77
CA SER A 78 12.20 -5.54 33.09
C SER A 78 11.15 -6.18 34.02
N THR A 79 10.14 -6.87 33.43
CA THR A 79 9.17 -7.65 34.22
C THR A 79 9.67 -9.06 34.56
N MET A 80 10.53 -9.63 33.71
CA MET A 80 11.06 -10.99 33.93
C MET A 80 12.25 -11.02 34.90
N LEU A 81 13.02 -9.95 34.95
CA LEU A 81 14.23 -9.89 35.77
C LEU A 81 14.33 -8.56 36.52
N PRO A 82 14.78 -8.55 37.79
CA PRO A 82 15.03 -7.33 38.56
C PRO A 82 16.35 -6.68 38.14
N ILE A 83 16.51 -6.33 36.86
CA ILE A 83 17.74 -5.75 36.30
C ILE A 83 17.47 -4.35 35.72
N ASN A 84 18.51 -3.53 35.73
CA ASN A 84 18.46 -2.26 35.02
C ASN A 84 18.70 -2.50 33.53
N VAL A 85 17.64 -2.43 32.72
CA VAL A 85 17.71 -2.58 31.25
C VAL A 85 18.23 -1.32 30.53
N ARG A 86 18.39 -0.19 31.27
CA ARG A 86 18.95 1.04 30.71
C ARG A 86 20.41 0.80 30.29
N GLY A 87 20.74 1.19 29.08
CA GLY A 87 22.09 1.01 28.55
C GLY A 87 22.33 -0.31 27.84
N MET A 88 21.42 -1.30 27.88
CA MET A 88 21.49 -2.47 27.00
C MET A 88 21.52 -2.04 25.53
N TRP A 89 22.14 -2.88 24.70
CA TRP A 89 22.18 -2.66 23.26
C TRP A 89 21.00 -3.37 22.60
N ILE A 90 19.78 -2.88 22.90
CA ILE A 90 18.51 -3.33 22.33
C ILE A 90 17.90 -2.16 21.55
N GLY A 91 17.65 -2.34 20.26
CA GLY A 91 17.12 -1.28 19.41
C GLY A 91 16.95 -1.71 17.96
N THR A 92 16.60 -0.74 17.12
CA THR A 92 16.56 -0.91 15.66
C THR A 92 17.97 -0.83 15.08
N PHE A 93 18.19 -1.39 13.88
CA PHE A 93 19.46 -1.27 13.17
C PHE A 93 19.98 0.17 13.16
N HIS A 94 19.19 1.11 12.66
CA HIS A 94 19.59 2.51 12.57
C HIS A 94 19.84 3.15 13.93
N GLY A 95 19.02 2.83 14.94
CA GLY A 95 19.22 3.33 16.30
C GLY A 95 20.54 2.86 16.93
N LEU A 96 20.88 1.59 16.71
CA LEU A 96 22.15 1.00 17.20
C LEU A 96 23.36 1.54 16.41
N CYS A 97 23.25 1.71 15.10
CA CYS A 97 24.28 2.33 14.27
C CYS A 97 24.52 3.80 14.67
N ASN A 98 23.45 4.56 14.92
CA ASN A 98 23.61 5.93 15.43
C ASN A 98 24.37 5.93 16.78
N ARG A 99 24.00 5.05 17.71
CA ARG A 99 24.72 4.91 18.98
C ARG A 99 26.19 4.53 18.79
N PHE A 100 26.48 3.63 17.84
CA PHE A 100 27.82 3.22 17.46
C PHE A 100 28.64 4.39 16.89
N LEU A 101 28.08 5.12 15.92
CA LEU A 101 28.75 6.27 15.29
C LEU A 101 28.99 7.40 16.27
N ARG A 102 28.08 7.65 17.23
CA ARG A 102 28.28 8.64 18.29
C ARG A 102 29.47 8.27 19.19
N ALA A 103 29.67 6.98 19.45
CA ALA A 103 30.81 6.51 20.21
C ALA A 103 32.14 6.59 19.42
N HIS A 104 32.11 6.45 18.11
CA HIS A 104 33.24 6.40 17.21
C HIS A 104 33.31 7.55 16.22
N TYR A 105 32.76 8.71 16.55
CA TYR A 105 32.64 9.84 15.64
C TYR A 105 33.95 10.29 14.99
N LYS A 106 35.07 10.20 15.72
CA LYS A 106 36.40 10.53 15.19
C LYS A 106 36.84 9.56 14.09
N VAL A 107 36.64 8.24 14.33
CA VAL A 107 36.96 7.20 13.34
C VAL A 107 36.01 7.28 12.15
N ALA A 108 34.75 7.66 12.40
CA ALA A 108 33.74 7.92 11.39
C ALA A 108 34.03 9.19 10.57
N ASN A 109 35.02 10.01 10.92
CA ASN A 109 35.25 11.33 10.35
C ASN A 109 33.97 12.21 10.36
N LEU A 110 33.28 12.20 11.51
CA LEU A 110 32.04 12.98 11.73
C LEU A 110 32.24 13.95 12.91
N PRO A 111 31.56 15.09 12.94
CA PRO A 111 31.51 15.89 14.16
C PRO A 111 30.73 15.11 15.24
N GLN A 112 31.09 15.31 16.50
CA GLN A 112 30.41 14.65 17.61
C GLN A 112 28.92 14.88 17.63
N THR A 113 28.46 16.04 17.16
CA THR A 113 27.08 16.49 17.10
C THR A 113 26.49 16.38 15.70
N PHE A 114 26.97 15.43 14.85
CA PHE A 114 26.42 15.26 13.51
C PHE A 114 24.88 15.12 13.51
N GLN A 115 24.24 15.66 12.49
CA GLN A 115 22.79 15.60 12.34
C GLN A 115 22.36 14.52 11.35
N ILE A 116 21.18 13.97 11.55
CA ILE A 116 20.59 12.96 10.68
C ILE A 116 19.55 13.65 9.79
N LEU A 117 19.77 13.55 8.48
CA LEU A 117 18.81 14.03 7.49
C LEU A 117 17.64 13.06 7.37
N ASP A 118 16.42 13.58 7.46
CA ASP A 118 15.25 12.83 7.04
C ASP A 118 15.14 12.80 5.50
N MET A 119 14.15 12.08 4.97
CA MET A 119 13.96 11.93 3.53
C MET A 119 13.71 13.28 2.82
N GLN A 120 13.06 14.23 3.48
CA GLN A 120 12.76 15.52 2.92
C GLN A 120 13.99 16.45 2.97
N ASP A 121 14.74 16.41 4.06
CA ASP A 121 16.00 17.13 4.21
C ASP A 121 17.04 16.63 3.22
N GLN A 122 17.13 15.32 3.03
CA GLN A 122 17.98 14.69 2.02
C GLN A 122 17.63 15.19 0.61
N LEU A 123 16.34 15.17 0.25
CA LEU A 123 15.89 15.67 -1.05
C LEU A 123 16.21 17.16 -1.24
N SER A 124 16.02 17.95 -0.18
CA SER A 124 16.34 19.38 -0.20
C SER A 124 17.83 19.62 -0.37
N SER A 125 18.68 18.80 0.25
CA SER A 125 20.14 18.83 0.10
C SER A 125 20.55 18.50 -1.33
N ILE A 126 19.98 17.46 -1.95
CA ILE A 126 20.22 17.11 -3.37
C ILE A 126 19.80 18.26 -4.30
N LYS A 127 18.64 18.88 -4.10
CA LYS A 127 18.20 20.03 -4.90
C LYS A 127 19.14 21.22 -4.76
N ARG A 128 19.70 21.46 -3.56
CA ARG A 128 20.70 22.52 -3.35
C ARG A 128 21.98 22.21 -4.08
N LEU A 129 22.46 20.96 -4.04
CA LEU A 129 23.61 20.47 -4.79
C LEU A 129 23.45 20.71 -6.29
N TYR A 130 22.29 20.40 -6.86
CA TYR A 130 21.99 20.60 -8.27
C TYR A 130 22.14 22.05 -8.69
N LYS A 131 21.62 22.99 -7.89
CA LYS A 131 21.76 24.42 -8.14
C LYS A 131 23.23 24.89 -8.10
N GLN A 132 24.04 24.32 -7.18
CA GLN A 132 25.45 24.66 -7.03
C GLN A 132 26.31 24.18 -8.21
N HIS A 133 25.99 22.99 -8.73
CA HIS A 133 26.80 22.34 -9.77
C HIS A 133 26.18 22.42 -11.17
N GLY A 134 25.06 23.13 -11.33
CA GLY A 134 24.40 23.28 -12.63
C GLY A 134 23.90 21.97 -13.21
N ILE A 135 23.45 21.04 -12.35
CA ILE A 135 22.95 19.73 -12.77
C ILE A 135 21.50 19.88 -13.24
N ASP A 136 21.21 19.31 -14.40
CA ASP A 136 19.86 19.31 -14.99
C ASP A 136 18.93 18.38 -14.22
N ASP A 137 17.89 18.94 -13.60
CA ASP A 137 16.90 18.24 -12.81
C ASP A 137 15.80 17.55 -13.63
N GLU A 138 15.66 17.89 -14.92
CA GLU A 138 14.80 17.15 -15.85
C GLU A 138 15.48 15.85 -16.30
N GLN A 139 16.78 15.89 -16.59
CA GLN A 139 17.57 14.74 -16.99
C GLN A 139 17.83 13.79 -15.82
N PHE A 140 18.12 14.33 -14.62
CA PHE A 140 18.38 13.57 -13.39
C PHE A 140 17.43 14.01 -12.28
N PRO A 141 16.19 13.57 -12.25
CA PRO A 141 15.23 14.01 -11.24
C PRO A 141 15.76 13.77 -9.82
N PRO A 142 15.80 14.82 -8.96
CA PRO A 142 16.43 14.76 -7.63
C PRO A 142 15.90 13.60 -6.76
N LYS A 143 14.63 13.24 -6.93
CA LYS A 143 14.00 12.17 -6.20
C LYS A 143 14.46 10.79 -6.66
N GLN A 144 14.65 10.60 -7.97
CA GLN A 144 15.22 9.37 -8.51
C GLN A 144 16.68 9.22 -8.07
N MET A 145 17.40 10.34 -7.99
CA MET A 145 18.77 10.34 -7.50
C MET A 145 18.85 10.00 -6.00
N GLN A 146 17.91 10.49 -5.20
CA GLN A 146 17.77 10.11 -3.80
C GLN A 146 17.58 8.58 -3.65
N TRP A 147 16.71 7.98 -4.47
CA TRP A 147 16.50 6.52 -4.46
C TRP A 147 17.74 5.76 -4.91
N PHE A 148 18.41 6.25 -5.95
CA PHE A 148 19.64 5.65 -6.43
C PHE A 148 20.73 5.64 -5.35
N ILE A 149 20.95 6.75 -4.66
CA ILE A 149 21.90 6.86 -3.55
C ILE A 149 21.54 5.88 -2.42
N GLY A 150 20.25 5.86 -2.04
CA GLY A 150 19.75 4.94 -1.02
C GLY A 150 19.99 3.48 -1.38
N GLY A 151 19.64 3.08 -2.62
CA GLY A 151 19.87 1.72 -3.12
C GLY A 151 21.34 1.34 -3.17
N CYS A 152 22.24 2.25 -3.60
CA CYS A 152 23.69 2.01 -3.56
C CYS A 152 24.18 1.75 -2.14
N LYS A 153 23.73 2.57 -1.17
CA LYS A 153 24.13 2.39 0.24
C LYS A 153 23.62 1.07 0.83
N GLU A 154 22.39 0.67 0.49
CA GLU A 154 21.81 -0.62 0.92
C GLU A 154 22.57 -1.84 0.37
N GLU A 155 23.22 -1.68 -0.79
CA GLU A 155 24.12 -2.68 -1.40
C GLU A 155 25.58 -2.57 -0.91
N ALA A 156 25.85 -1.73 0.08
CA ALA A 156 27.21 -1.42 0.60
C ALA A 156 28.14 -0.82 -0.46
N MET A 157 27.62 -0.05 -1.41
CA MET A 157 28.39 0.60 -2.48
C MET A 157 28.63 2.08 -2.20
N ARG A 158 29.88 2.51 -2.35
CA ARG A 158 30.28 3.91 -2.45
C ARG A 158 30.20 4.40 -3.91
N PRO A 159 30.31 5.70 -4.18
CA PRO A 159 30.32 6.20 -5.55
C PRO A 159 31.33 5.51 -6.48
N ALA A 160 32.50 5.15 -5.96
CA ALA A 160 33.54 4.45 -6.71
C ALA A 160 33.18 3.00 -7.05
N ASP A 161 32.27 2.38 -6.29
CA ASP A 161 31.85 0.98 -6.48
C ASP A 161 30.67 0.85 -7.45
N VAL A 162 30.07 1.98 -7.87
CA VAL A 162 28.93 1.99 -8.77
C VAL A 162 29.33 1.44 -10.15
N PRO A 163 28.64 0.39 -10.66
CA PRO A 163 28.92 -0.17 -11.97
C PRO A 163 28.62 0.86 -13.08
N VAL A 164 29.65 1.39 -13.72
CA VAL A 164 29.54 2.32 -14.83
C VAL A 164 29.39 1.55 -16.14
N ARG A 165 28.18 1.55 -16.70
CA ARG A 165 27.85 0.87 -17.97
C ARG A 165 27.69 1.83 -19.14
N ASP A 166 27.29 3.06 -18.84
CA ASP A 166 26.97 4.12 -19.80
C ASP A 166 27.27 5.52 -19.22
N ALA A 167 26.98 6.56 -20.01
CA ALA A 167 27.19 7.94 -19.60
C ALA A 167 26.24 8.35 -18.45
N GLU A 168 25.04 7.77 -18.40
CA GLU A 168 24.04 8.07 -17.38
C GLU A 168 24.49 7.51 -16.03
N SER A 169 24.90 6.23 -15.95
CA SER A 169 25.39 5.61 -14.73
C SER A 169 26.65 6.29 -14.20
N ARG A 170 27.55 6.74 -15.10
CA ARG A 170 28.72 7.56 -14.73
C ARG A 170 28.30 8.85 -14.08
N LYS A 171 27.32 9.58 -14.68
CA LYS A 171 26.84 10.84 -14.13
C LYS A 171 26.14 10.67 -12.80
N LYS A 172 25.37 9.61 -12.64
CA LYS A 172 24.76 9.26 -11.33
C LYS A 172 25.82 9.00 -10.25
N ALA A 173 26.91 8.30 -10.58
CA ALA A 173 28.01 8.07 -9.66
C ALA A 173 28.73 9.39 -9.27
N GLU A 174 28.94 10.30 -10.23
CA GLU A 174 29.47 11.64 -9.95
C GLU A 174 28.57 12.46 -9.03
N ILE A 175 27.25 12.46 -9.27
CA ILE A 175 26.29 13.17 -8.42
C ILE A 175 26.29 12.57 -7.01
N TYR A 176 26.38 11.26 -6.92
CA TYR A 176 26.47 10.58 -5.62
C TYR A 176 27.75 10.98 -4.87
N ALA A 177 28.90 11.07 -5.57
CA ALA A 177 30.16 11.54 -4.97
C ALA A 177 30.05 12.99 -4.44
N LEU A 178 29.49 13.89 -5.25
CA LEU A 178 29.25 15.28 -4.83
C LEU A 178 28.30 15.37 -3.62
N TYR A 179 27.28 14.51 -3.57
CA TYR A 179 26.36 14.46 -2.44
C TYR A 179 27.09 14.02 -1.16
N GLU A 180 27.93 12.99 -1.21
CA GLU A 180 28.72 12.55 -0.06
C GLU A 180 29.69 13.61 0.43
N GLU A 181 30.38 14.28 -0.50
CA GLU A 181 31.27 15.40 -0.17
C GLU A 181 30.52 16.55 0.52
N GLN A 182 29.32 16.88 0.02
CA GLN A 182 28.47 17.89 0.64
C GLN A 182 28.05 17.47 2.07
N CYS A 183 27.55 16.25 2.26
CA CYS A 183 27.16 15.74 3.56
C CYS A 183 28.33 15.72 4.56
N GLN A 184 29.52 15.31 4.09
CA GLN A 184 30.73 15.31 4.91
C GLN A 184 31.13 16.74 5.34
N ARG A 185 31.08 17.71 4.43
CA ARG A 185 31.38 19.13 4.72
C ARG A 185 30.37 19.75 5.69
N GLU A 186 29.09 19.39 5.56
CA GLU A 186 28.01 19.90 6.43
C GLU A 186 27.91 19.15 7.77
N GLY A 187 28.63 18.04 7.93
CA GLY A 187 28.59 17.22 9.14
C GLY A 187 27.24 16.53 9.36
N VAL A 188 26.58 16.13 8.26
CA VAL A 188 25.27 15.47 8.28
C VAL A 188 25.37 14.07 7.69
N VAL A 189 24.43 13.20 8.05
CA VAL A 189 24.30 11.82 7.55
C VAL A 189 22.84 11.51 7.22
N ASP A 190 22.60 10.77 6.15
CA ASP A 190 21.29 10.19 5.88
C ASP A 190 21.13 8.82 6.58
N PHE A 191 19.92 8.24 6.53
CA PHE A 191 19.67 6.96 7.16
C PHE A 191 20.53 5.81 6.59
N GLY A 192 20.76 5.79 5.27
CA GLY A 192 21.63 4.80 4.65
C GLY A 192 23.07 4.94 5.12
N GLU A 193 23.53 6.17 5.32
CA GLU A 193 24.87 6.48 5.79
C GLU A 193 25.13 5.98 7.22
N LEU A 194 24.12 6.02 8.11
CA LEU A 194 24.25 5.45 9.45
C LEU A 194 24.69 3.98 9.39
N MET A 195 24.03 3.22 8.51
CA MET A 195 24.36 1.79 8.35
C MET A 195 25.68 1.58 7.64
N LEU A 196 25.87 2.24 6.48
CA LEU A 196 27.04 2.03 5.63
C LEU A 196 28.33 2.40 6.35
N ARG A 197 28.39 3.57 6.99
CA ARG A 197 29.57 4.03 7.72
C ARG A 197 29.89 3.17 8.95
N SER A 198 28.84 2.70 9.64
CA SER A 198 29.02 1.75 10.75
C SER A 198 29.58 0.40 10.26
N TYR A 199 29.12 -0.07 9.11
CA TYR A 199 29.66 -1.27 8.47
C TYR A 199 31.12 -1.09 8.07
N GLU A 200 31.47 0.01 7.42
CA GLU A 200 32.83 0.32 6.98
C GLU A 200 33.83 0.40 8.16
N ILE A 201 33.42 1.08 9.25
CA ILE A 201 34.29 1.15 10.45
C ILE A 201 34.56 -0.25 10.99
N LEU A 202 33.58 -1.11 11.06
CA LEU A 202 33.75 -2.48 11.51
C LEU A 202 34.60 -3.31 10.53
N ARG A 203 34.47 -3.06 9.22
CA ARG A 203 35.24 -3.74 8.17
C ARG A 203 36.70 -3.32 8.17
N ASP A 204 36.95 -2.01 8.22
CA ASP A 204 38.24 -1.42 7.93
C ASP A 204 39.13 -1.19 9.20
N HIS A 205 38.48 -1.23 10.39
CA HIS A 205 39.18 -1.05 11.67
C HIS A 205 39.16 -2.32 12.55
N PRO A 206 40.07 -3.27 12.36
CA PRO A 206 40.04 -4.56 13.08
C PRO A 206 40.00 -4.44 14.60
N LEU A 207 40.68 -3.43 15.19
CA LEU A 207 40.67 -3.23 16.64
C LEU A 207 39.28 -2.85 17.16
N VAL A 208 38.54 -2.01 16.43
CA VAL A 208 37.16 -1.65 16.78
C VAL A 208 36.26 -2.88 16.65
N ARG A 209 36.38 -3.62 15.54
CA ARG A 209 35.62 -4.86 15.33
C ARG A 209 35.86 -5.86 16.45
N GLN A 210 37.12 -6.16 16.78
CA GLN A 210 37.49 -7.09 17.84
C GLN A 210 36.98 -6.66 19.21
N HIS A 211 36.97 -5.33 19.50
CA HIS A 211 36.38 -4.80 20.73
C HIS A 211 34.92 -5.20 20.86
N TYR A 212 34.12 -5.01 19.80
CA TYR A 212 32.68 -5.35 19.81
C TYR A 212 32.43 -6.86 19.71
N GLN A 213 33.23 -7.63 19.03
CA GLN A 213 33.21 -9.08 19.02
C GLN A 213 33.46 -9.68 20.42
N ARG A 214 34.43 -9.13 21.17
CA ARG A 214 34.64 -9.53 22.58
C ARG A 214 33.52 -9.09 23.50
N ARG A 215 32.93 -7.92 23.23
CA ARG A 215 31.83 -7.36 24.03
C ARG A 215 30.56 -8.13 23.84
N PHE A 216 30.08 -8.29 22.58
CA PHE A 216 28.83 -8.92 22.28
C PHE A 216 28.96 -10.42 22.10
N ARG A 217 28.87 -11.13 23.21
CA ARG A 217 28.94 -12.60 23.23
C ARG A 217 27.65 -13.23 22.63
N HIS A 218 26.53 -12.55 22.76
CA HIS A 218 25.23 -12.98 22.26
C HIS A 218 24.57 -11.88 21.43
N ILE A 219 24.31 -12.19 20.18
CA ILE A 219 23.68 -11.31 19.22
C ILE A 219 22.35 -11.93 18.87
N LEU A 220 21.26 -11.24 19.17
CA LEU A 220 19.90 -11.72 18.90
C LEU A 220 19.24 -10.82 17.85
N VAL A 221 18.64 -11.43 16.84
CA VAL A 221 18.03 -10.69 15.73
C VAL A 221 16.58 -11.14 15.59
N ASP A 222 15.65 -10.21 15.69
CA ASP A 222 14.22 -10.43 15.44
C ASP A 222 13.88 -10.09 13.98
N GLU A 223 12.86 -10.75 13.41
CA GLU A 223 12.38 -10.57 12.04
C GLU A 223 13.53 -10.62 11.00
N PHE A 224 14.42 -11.61 11.13
CA PHE A 224 15.65 -11.69 10.32
C PHE A 224 15.39 -11.74 8.81
N GLN A 225 14.23 -12.27 8.37
CA GLN A 225 13.81 -12.32 6.97
C GLN A 225 13.59 -10.94 6.33
N ASP A 226 13.43 -9.89 7.13
CA ASP A 226 13.22 -8.53 6.63
C ASP A 226 14.53 -7.74 6.48
N THR A 227 15.68 -8.37 6.74
CA THR A 227 16.98 -7.72 6.61
C THR A 227 17.36 -7.48 5.15
N ASN A 228 17.92 -6.29 4.85
CA ASN A 228 18.57 -6.01 3.58
C ASN A 228 20.04 -6.50 3.59
N ARG A 229 20.73 -6.40 2.45
CA ARG A 229 22.11 -6.88 2.30
C ARG A 229 23.07 -6.21 3.28
N LEU A 230 23.02 -4.88 3.40
CA LEU A 230 23.93 -4.13 4.27
C LEU A 230 23.73 -4.51 5.74
N GLN A 231 22.49 -4.69 6.19
CA GLN A 231 22.16 -5.13 7.55
C GLN A 231 22.71 -6.51 7.84
N TYR A 232 22.57 -7.43 6.89
CA TYR A 232 23.17 -8.77 7.01
C TYR A 232 24.72 -8.72 7.09
N LEU A 233 25.35 -7.95 6.19
CA LEU A 233 26.81 -7.77 6.20
C LEU A 233 27.30 -7.13 7.50
N TRP A 234 26.57 -6.17 8.03
CA TRP A 234 26.87 -5.54 9.31
C TRP A 234 26.81 -6.54 10.47
N LEU A 235 25.77 -7.37 10.54
CA LEU A 235 25.65 -8.44 11.53
C LEU A 235 26.79 -9.45 11.43
N LYS A 236 27.17 -9.83 10.22
CA LYS A 236 28.22 -10.79 9.95
C LYS A 236 29.59 -10.33 10.51
N LEU A 237 29.89 -9.03 10.52
CA LEU A 237 31.13 -8.49 11.08
C LEU A 237 31.21 -8.63 12.59
N PHE A 238 30.12 -8.78 13.30
CA PHE A 238 30.14 -9.10 14.72
C PHE A 238 30.38 -10.59 14.98
N ALA A 239 30.10 -11.47 14.02
CA ALA A 239 30.38 -12.88 14.18
C ALA A 239 31.91 -13.09 14.31
N ALA A 240 32.33 -13.57 15.46
CA ALA A 240 33.69 -14.05 15.64
C ALA A 240 33.79 -15.51 15.17
N ASN A 241 34.48 -15.73 14.07
CA ASN A 241 34.69 -17.09 13.58
C ASN A 241 35.74 -17.78 14.49
N ALA A 242 35.60 -19.08 14.65
CA ALA A 242 36.63 -19.89 15.29
C ALA A 242 37.88 -20.03 14.42
N SER A 243 38.23 -18.98 13.66
CA SER A 243 39.41 -18.95 12.80
C SER A 243 40.69 -18.91 13.69
N SER A 244 41.75 -19.46 13.18
CA SER A 244 43.06 -19.42 13.85
C SER A 244 43.52 -17.99 14.17
N ALA A 245 43.13 -17.01 13.37
CA ALA A 245 43.39 -15.59 13.58
C ALA A 245 42.65 -15.01 14.79
N ASP A 246 41.38 -15.38 14.97
CA ASP A 246 40.53 -14.93 16.08
C ASP A 246 40.93 -15.62 17.39
N GLN A 247 41.33 -16.90 17.33
CA GLN A 247 41.85 -17.64 18.45
C GLN A 247 43.20 -17.07 18.90
N ASN A 248 44.10 -16.72 17.98
CA ASN A 248 45.38 -16.07 18.29
C ASN A 248 45.16 -14.65 18.87
N ALA A 249 44.05 -13.99 18.53
CA ALA A 249 43.69 -12.70 19.12
C ALA A 249 42.97 -12.84 20.47
N GLY A 250 42.76 -14.06 20.99
CA GLY A 250 42.08 -14.32 22.26
C GLY A 250 40.58 -13.97 22.20
N ILE A 251 39.97 -14.04 21.02
CA ILE A 251 38.55 -13.78 20.82
C ILE A 251 37.81 -15.12 20.92
N ALA A 252 37.03 -15.28 21.96
CA ALA A 252 36.18 -16.45 22.10
C ALA A 252 35.00 -16.35 21.09
N PRO A 253 34.54 -17.46 20.51
CA PRO A 253 33.41 -17.47 19.60
C PRO A 253 32.17 -16.86 20.26
N ASN A 254 31.47 -16.07 19.51
CA ASN A 254 30.18 -15.52 19.91
C ASN A 254 29.00 -16.19 19.14
N ALA A 255 27.79 -15.95 19.59
CA ALA A 255 26.60 -16.59 19.03
C ALA A 255 25.63 -15.58 18.41
N ILE A 256 25.27 -15.77 17.16
CA ILE A 256 24.15 -15.07 16.52
C ILE A 256 22.93 -15.99 16.61
N PHE A 257 21.90 -15.50 17.25
CA PHE A 257 20.61 -16.15 17.40
C PHE A 257 19.59 -15.39 16.53
N ALA A 258 19.41 -15.84 15.29
CA ALA A 258 18.50 -15.24 14.32
C ALA A 258 17.11 -15.87 14.44
N VAL A 259 16.08 -15.05 14.63
CA VAL A 259 14.68 -15.46 14.65
C VAL A 259 13.98 -14.84 13.48
N GLY A 260 13.28 -15.65 12.69
CA GLY A 260 12.60 -15.15 11.50
C GLY A 260 11.56 -16.14 10.96
N ASP A 261 10.81 -15.64 9.98
CA ASP A 261 9.78 -16.37 9.26
C ASP A 261 9.88 -16.04 7.77
N ASP A 262 10.48 -16.90 6.98
CA ASP A 262 10.62 -16.73 5.52
C ASP A 262 9.25 -16.54 4.83
N ASP A 263 8.19 -17.17 5.36
CA ASP A 263 6.82 -17.01 4.85
C ASP A 263 6.18 -15.66 5.20
N GLN A 264 6.79 -14.86 6.08
CA GLN A 264 6.35 -13.50 6.41
C GLN A 264 7.27 -12.40 5.84
N SER A 265 8.17 -12.72 4.89
CA SER A 265 8.97 -11.73 4.20
C SER A 265 8.14 -11.02 3.14
N ILE A 266 7.73 -9.77 3.44
CA ILE A 266 6.83 -8.95 2.61
C ILE A 266 7.38 -7.53 2.38
N TYR A 267 8.70 -7.33 2.53
CA TYR A 267 9.35 -6.03 2.39
C TYR A 267 10.46 -6.03 1.32
N ALA A 268 10.35 -6.88 0.27
CA ALA A 268 11.31 -6.87 -0.83
C ALA A 268 11.36 -5.50 -1.53
N PHE A 269 10.23 -4.79 -1.63
CA PHE A 269 10.17 -3.41 -2.13
C PHE A 269 10.95 -2.39 -1.27
N ARG A 270 11.38 -2.76 -0.05
CA ARG A 270 12.27 -2.01 0.83
C ARG A 270 13.68 -2.61 0.91
N GLY A 271 14.06 -3.44 -0.06
CA GLY A 271 15.37 -4.06 -0.12
C GLY A 271 15.57 -5.30 0.76
N ALA A 272 14.51 -5.81 1.43
CA ALA A 272 14.59 -7.06 2.20
C ALA A 272 14.96 -8.24 1.28
N ARG A 273 15.84 -9.12 1.77
CA ARG A 273 16.31 -10.28 1.03
C ARG A 273 16.07 -11.56 1.83
N VAL A 274 15.09 -12.35 1.42
CA VAL A 274 14.83 -13.68 2.03
C VAL A 274 16.07 -14.58 1.96
N GLY A 275 16.85 -14.45 0.89
CA GLY A 275 18.11 -15.17 0.70
C GLY A 275 19.11 -15.02 1.83
N ASN A 276 19.08 -13.91 2.58
CA ASN A 276 19.95 -13.69 3.72
C ASN A 276 19.84 -14.80 4.79
N MET A 277 18.67 -15.46 4.91
CA MET A 277 18.50 -16.58 5.84
C MET A 277 19.31 -17.81 5.41
N ASN A 278 19.33 -18.12 4.12
CA ASN A 278 20.15 -19.19 3.56
C ASN A 278 21.63 -18.85 3.63
N ASP A 279 22.00 -17.61 3.27
CA ASP A 279 23.38 -17.13 3.34
C ASP A 279 23.90 -17.22 4.77
N PHE A 280 23.08 -16.86 5.76
CA PHE A 280 23.42 -16.99 7.19
C PHE A 280 23.74 -18.43 7.59
N VAL A 281 22.91 -19.39 7.11
CA VAL A 281 23.12 -20.81 7.42
C VAL A 281 24.41 -21.31 6.80
N HIS A 282 24.69 -20.97 5.53
CA HIS A 282 25.84 -21.48 4.78
C HIS A 282 27.14 -20.79 5.18
N GLU A 283 27.14 -19.47 5.25
CA GLU A 283 28.35 -18.68 5.45
C GLU A 283 28.88 -18.77 6.90
N LEU A 284 27.99 -18.88 7.90
CA LEU A 284 28.37 -19.03 9.29
C LEU A 284 28.31 -20.48 9.79
N GLY A 285 28.02 -21.43 8.91
CA GLY A 285 27.99 -22.85 9.25
C GLY A 285 27.00 -23.17 10.36
N VAL A 286 25.79 -22.62 10.28
CA VAL A 286 24.76 -22.76 11.33
C VAL A 286 24.27 -24.20 11.40
N LYS A 287 24.58 -24.87 12.51
CA LYS A 287 24.21 -26.25 12.78
C LYS A 287 22.81 -26.35 13.45
N GLN A 288 22.45 -25.33 14.24
CA GLN A 288 21.23 -25.34 15.02
C GLN A 288 20.15 -24.61 14.23
N GLN A 289 19.26 -25.37 13.60
CA GLN A 289 18.04 -24.88 12.97
C GLN A 289 16.86 -25.47 13.74
N ILE A 290 16.05 -24.62 14.37
CA ILE A 290 14.90 -25.04 15.13
C ILE A 290 13.66 -24.43 14.52
N LYS A 291 12.65 -25.27 14.25
CA LYS A 291 11.34 -24.84 13.75
C LYS A 291 10.37 -24.71 14.93
N LEU A 292 9.74 -23.55 15.05
CA LEU A 292 8.64 -23.30 15.98
C LEU A 292 7.35 -23.36 15.19
N GLU A 293 6.72 -24.51 15.16
CA GLU A 293 5.54 -24.82 14.35
C GLU A 293 4.22 -24.78 15.15
N GLN A 294 4.29 -24.93 16.47
CA GLN A 294 3.12 -24.81 17.32
C GLN A 294 2.64 -23.38 17.41
N ASN A 295 1.45 -23.14 16.90
CA ASN A 295 0.78 -21.84 16.92
C ASN A 295 -0.14 -21.73 18.15
N TYR A 296 -0.09 -20.58 18.83
CA TYR A 296 -0.90 -20.27 20.01
C TYR A 296 -1.95 -19.19 19.73
N ARG A 297 -2.06 -18.73 18.50
CA ARG A 297 -2.92 -17.61 18.10
C ARG A 297 -4.23 -18.09 17.51
N SER A 298 -4.18 -18.96 16.51
CA SER A 298 -5.28 -19.25 15.58
C SER A 298 -5.77 -20.68 15.71
N PHE A 299 -7.03 -20.93 15.38
CA PHE A 299 -7.60 -22.26 15.21
C PHE A 299 -7.09 -22.96 13.94
N SER A 300 -7.27 -24.32 13.85
CA SER A 300 -6.64 -25.09 12.78
C SER A 300 -7.18 -24.78 11.40
N ASN A 301 -8.49 -24.53 11.20
CA ASN A 301 -9.04 -24.17 9.90
C ASN A 301 -8.33 -22.95 9.26
N ILE A 302 -7.95 -21.96 10.08
CA ILE A 302 -7.20 -20.78 9.64
C ILE A 302 -5.77 -21.17 9.28
N LEU A 303 -5.13 -22.00 10.11
CA LEU A 303 -3.74 -22.42 9.89
C LEU A 303 -3.61 -23.37 8.70
N ASP A 304 -4.53 -24.30 8.53
CA ASP A 304 -4.53 -25.24 7.41
C ASP A 304 -4.72 -24.49 6.08
N SER A 305 -5.59 -23.46 6.07
CA SER A 305 -5.72 -22.56 4.95
C SER A 305 -4.42 -21.80 4.67
N ALA A 306 -3.75 -21.28 5.70
CA ALA A 306 -2.47 -20.58 5.55
C ALA A 306 -1.35 -21.51 5.07
N ASN A 307 -1.26 -22.74 5.59
CA ASN A 307 -0.28 -23.73 5.20
C ASN A 307 -0.46 -24.18 3.75
N ALA A 308 -1.72 -24.45 3.33
CA ALA A 308 -2.03 -24.84 1.96
C ALA A 308 -1.63 -23.73 0.98
N LEU A 309 -2.06 -22.49 1.22
CA LEU A 309 -1.71 -21.35 0.41
C LEU A 309 -0.19 -21.19 0.26
N ILE A 310 0.53 -21.10 1.37
CA ILE A 310 1.97 -20.83 1.32
C ILE A 310 2.77 -22.01 0.79
N GLY A 311 2.20 -23.22 0.81
CA GLY A 311 2.78 -24.42 0.22
C GLY A 311 3.05 -24.34 -1.27
N HIS A 312 2.38 -23.43 -1.99
CA HIS A 312 2.58 -23.17 -3.40
C HIS A 312 3.85 -22.35 -3.71
N ASN A 313 4.48 -21.74 -2.72
CA ASN A 313 5.79 -21.12 -2.87
C ASN A 313 6.89 -22.17 -2.88
N THR A 314 7.83 -22.07 -3.83
CA THR A 314 8.88 -23.08 -4.04
C THR A 314 10.13 -22.85 -3.21
N ARG A 315 10.47 -21.59 -2.92
CA ARG A 315 11.69 -21.20 -2.21
C ARG A 315 11.44 -20.99 -0.71
N ARG A 316 11.01 -22.06 -0.02
CA ARG A 316 10.72 -22.04 1.42
C ARG A 316 11.72 -22.87 2.20
N LEU A 317 12.00 -22.43 3.44
CA LEU A 317 12.75 -23.25 4.41
C LEU A 317 11.89 -24.38 5.00
N GLY A 318 10.60 -24.36 4.70
CA GLY A 318 9.63 -25.42 4.96
C GLY A 318 9.30 -25.59 6.47
N LYS A 319 8.12 -25.12 6.85
CA LYS A 319 7.48 -25.32 8.14
C LYS A 319 5.98 -25.44 7.95
N ASN A 320 5.31 -26.14 8.86
CA ASN A 320 3.85 -26.28 8.89
C ASN A 320 3.33 -25.89 10.26
N LEU A 321 2.44 -24.91 10.28
CA LEU A 321 1.82 -24.47 11.52
C LEU A 321 0.76 -25.48 11.97
N HIS A 322 0.75 -25.80 13.27
CA HIS A 322 -0.29 -26.60 13.89
C HIS A 322 -0.71 -25.98 15.23
N THR A 323 -1.91 -26.29 15.69
CA THR A 323 -2.43 -25.78 16.96
C THR A 323 -3.11 -26.89 17.75
N THR A 324 -3.18 -26.71 19.06
CA THR A 324 -3.96 -27.57 19.98
C THR A 324 -5.32 -26.97 20.37
N GLN A 325 -5.69 -25.82 19.79
CA GLN A 325 -6.92 -25.08 20.09
C GLN A 325 -8.17 -25.72 19.44
N GLY A 326 -8.01 -26.68 18.50
CA GLY A 326 -9.09 -27.31 17.75
C GLY A 326 -9.37 -26.66 16.41
N ALA A 327 -10.40 -27.14 15.70
CA ALA A 327 -10.72 -26.74 14.33
C ALA A 327 -11.15 -25.26 14.23
N GLY A 328 -11.94 -24.79 15.18
CA GLY A 328 -12.56 -23.48 15.09
C GLY A 328 -13.66 -23.40 14.03
N GLU A 329 -14.08 -22.18 13.70
CA GLU A 329 -15.01 -21.95 12.60
C GLU A 329 -14.32 -22.09 11.25
N PRO A 330 -15.00 -22.56 10.18
CA PRO A 330 -14.45 -22.55 8.83
C PRO A 330 -14.26 -21.11 8.34
N VAL A 331 -13.31 -20.92 7.45
CA VAL A 331 -13.07 -19.64 6.76
C VAL A 331 -14.28 -19.31 5.90
N ARG A 332 -14.86 -18.14 6.10
CA ARG A 332 -16.09 -17.72 5.41
C ARG A 332 -15.75 -16.97 4.13
N ILE A 333 -16.25 -17.46 3.00
CA ILE A 333 -16.04 -16.84 1.68
C ILE A 333 -17.33 -16.21 1.21
N VAL A 334 -17.25 -14.96 0.72
CA VAL A 334 -18.40 -14.19 0.24
C VAL A 334 -18.10 -13.59 -1.12
N GLU A 335 -18.93 -13.91 -2.10
CA GLU A 335 -18.93 -13.29 -3.42
C GLU A 335 -20.04 -12.26 -3.49
N LEU A 336 -19.74 -11.06 -3.94
CA LEU A 336 -20.66 -9.93 -3.96
C LEU A 336 -20.71 -9.29 -5.38
N PRO A 337 -21.85 -8.69 -5.77
CA PRO A 337 -21.97 -8.14 -7.11
C PRO A 337 -21.11 -6.90 -7.35
N SER A 338 -20.78 -6.13 -6.31
CA SER A 338 -19.98 -4.91 -6.41
C SER A 338 -19.22 -4.59 -5.14
N ASP A 339 -18.22 -3.70 -5.23
CA ASP A 339 -17.50 -3.15 -4.09
C ASP A 339 -18.40 -2.42 -3.08
N MET A 340 -19.45 -1.73 -3.58
CA MET A 340 -20.47 -1.12 -2.72
C MET A 340 -21.25 -2.16 -1.92
N ALA A 341 -21.61 -3.28 -2.55
CA ALA A 341 -22.28 -4.38 -1.88
C ALA A 341 -21.33 -5.09 -0.89
N GLU A 342 -20.04 -5.19 -1.23
CA GLU A 342 -18.99 -5.69 -0.33
C GLU A 342 -18.89 -4.85 0.94
N ALA A 343 -18.77 -3.53 0.81
CA ALA A 343 -18.69 -2.63 1.94
C ALA A 343 -19.98 -2.61 2.78
N GLN A 344 -21.15 -2.74 2.15
CA GLN A 344 -22.42 -2.83 2.85
C GLN A 344 -22.51 -4.11 3.68
N TRP A 345 -22.19 -5.26 3.07
CA TRP A 345 -22.16 -6.55 3.77
C TRP A 345 -21.17 -6.54 4.94
N LEU A 346 -19.96 -5.94 4.76
CA LEU A 346 -18.98 -5.78 5.83
C LEU A 346 -19.58 -5.03 7.03
N ALA A 347 -20.24 -3.90 6.78
CA ALA A 347 -20.84 -3.11 7.84
C ALA A 347 -21.94 -3.89 8.60
N GLU A 348 -22.76 -4.66 7.88
CA GLU A 348 -23.84 -5.48 8.45
C GLU A 348 -23.26 -6.63 9.31
N GLU A 349 -22.28 -7.38 8.79
CA GLU A 349 -21.65 -8.50 9.51
C GLU A 349 -20.88 -7.99 10.74
N ILE A 350 -20.16 -6.87 10.64
CA ILE A 350 -19.48 -6.26 11.77
C ILE A 350 -20.48 -5.78 12.83
N LYS A 351 -21.60 -5.20 12.43
CA LYS A 351 -22.67 -4.80 13.35
C LYS A 351 -23.24 -6.02 14.09
N GLN A 352 -23.39 -7.14 13.40
CA GLN A 352 -23.80 -8.38 14.04
C GLN A 352 -22.77 -8.89 15.06
N LEU A 353 -21.47 -8.90 14.68
CA LEU A 353 -20.39 -9.28 15.60
C LEU A 353 -20.38 -8.42 16.87
N ILE A 354 -20.58 -7.11 16.72
CA ILE A 354 -20.65 -6.18 17.86
C ILE A 354 -21.86 -6.48 18.73
N ASN A 355 -23.03 -6.75 18.14
CA ASN A 355 -24.23 -7.14 18.87
C ASN A 355 -24.05 -8.47 19.61
N ASP A 356 -23.26 -9.39 19.06
CA ASP A 356 -22.89 -10.67 19.69
C ASP A 356 -21.81 -10.50 20.79
N GLY A 357 -21.36 -9.25 21.07
CA GLY A 357 -20.43 -8.93 22.15
C GLY A 357 -18.97 -8.81 21.75
N ALA A 358 -18.65 -8.77 20.45
CA ALA A 358 -17.28 -8.56 20.02
C ALA A 358 -16.83 -7.10 20.29
N GLU A 359 -15.63 -6.93 20.86
CA GLU A 359 -15.01 -5.61 20.97
C GLU A 359 -14.57 -5.12 19.59
N ARG A 360 -14.87 -3.88 19.24
CA ARG A 360 -14.53 -3.30 17.92
C ARG A 360 -13.03 -3.32 17.63
N LYS A 361 -12.20 -3.09 18.65
CA LYS A 361 -10.73 -3.12 18.52
C LYS A 361 -10.17 -4.49 18.15
N GLU A 362 -10.94 -5.55 18.36
CA GLU A 362 -10.59 -6.93 18.01
C GLU A 362 -11.12 -7.36 16.63
N ILE A 363 -11.69 -6.41 15.87
CA ILE A 363 -12.17 -6.60 14.50
C ILE A 363 -11.28 -5.80 13.57
N ALA A 364 -10.71 -6.45 12.54
CA ALA A 364 -9.89 -5.80 11.54
C ALA A 364 -10.42 -6.04 10.12
N ILE A 365 -10.35 -4.99 9.30
CA ILE A 365 -10.59 -5.05 7.85
C ILE A 365 -9.25 -4.81 7.17
N LEU A 366 -8.80 -5.81 6.42
CA LEU A 366 -7.53 -5.80 5.70
C LEU A 366 -7.77 -5.67 4.20
N TYR A 367 -7.08 -4.75 3.58
CA TYR A 367 -7.12 -4.51 2.14
C TYR A 367 -5.72 -4.41 1.55
N ARG A 368 -5.59 -4.68 0.24
CA ARG A 368 -4.30 -4.65 -0.46
C ARG A 368 -3.85 -3.23 -0.77
N SER A 369 -4.75 -2.37 -1.22
CA SER A 369 -4.48 -0.97 -1.58
C SER A 369 -5.30 -0.01 -0.73
N ASN A 370 -4.70 1.13 -0.40
CA ASN A 370 -5.36 2.21 0.35
C ASN A 370 -6.58 2.79 -0.36
N ALA A 371 -6.66 2.70 -1.69
CA ALA A 371 -7.82 3.16 -2.45
C ALA A 371 -9.11 2.41 -2.09
N GLN A 372 -9.00 1.14 -1.69
CA GLN A 372 -10.16 0.32 -1.28
C GLN A 372 -10.83 0.83 0.01
N SER A 373 -10.11 1.56 0.88
CA SER A 373 -10.65 1.93 2.18
C SER A 373 -11.83 2.89 2.10
N ARG A 374 -11.89 3.77 1.08
CA ARG A 374 -12.92 4.80 0.97
C ARG A 374 -14.35 4.25 1.03
N VAL A 375 -14.65 3.25 0.20
CA VAL A 375 -16.00 2.67 0.13
C VAL A 375 -16.36 2.04 1.48
N ILE A 376 -15.38 1.37 2.10
CA ILE A 376 -15.53 0.74 3.42
C ILE A 376 -15.72 1.81 4.51
N GLU A 377 -14.89 2.84 4.52
CA GLU A 377 -14.96 3.97 5.46
C GLU A 377 -16.33 4.65 5.40
N SER A 378 -16.80 4.98 4.19
CA SER A 378 -18.11 5.61 3.97
C SER A 378 -19.26 4.75 4.49
N LYS A 379 -19.22 3.41 4.28
CA LYS A 379 -20.27 2.51 4.78
C LYS A 379 -20.25 2.35 6.29
N LEU A 380 -19.08 2.27 6.92
CA LEU A 380 -18.96 2.22 8.38
C LEU A 380 -19.43 3.54 9.01
N PHE A 381 -19.11 4.67 8.40
CA PHE A 381 -19.58 5.99 8.81
C PHE A 381 -21.12 6.04 8.80
N ASN A 382 -21.74 5.70 7.66
CA ASN A 382 -23.20 5.71 7.51
C ASN A 382 -23.91 4.71 8.46
N ALA A 383 -23.23 3.62 8.82
CA ALA A 383 -23.74 2.65 9.80
C ALA A 383 -23.47 3.06 11.26
N ALA A 384 -22.89 4.24 11.51
CA ALA A 384 -22.47 4.75 12.82
C ALA A 384 -21.56 3.77 13.59
N ILE A 385 -20.69 3.03 12.87
CA ILE A 385 -19.70 2.12 13.44
C ILE A 385 -18.37 2.88 13.57
N PRO A 386 -17.87 3.14 14.79
CA PRO A 386 -16.57 3.78 15.00
C PRO A 386 -15.45 2.93 14.39
N TYR A 387 -14.60 3.56 13.58
CA TYR A 387 -13.45 2.91 12.97
C TYR A 387 -12.19 3.76 13.10
N ARG A 388 -11.03 3.12 12.92
CA ARG A 388 -9.73 3.76 12.93
C ARG A 388 -8.87 3.21 11.79
N VAL A 389 -8.31 4.10 10.98
CA VAL A 389 -7.34 3.72 9.94
C VAL A 389 -5.96 3.61 10.60
N TYR A 390 -5.42 2.38 10.64
CA TYR A 390 -4.14 2.10 11.26
C TYR A 390 -3.00 2.35 10.29
N GLY A 391 -2.04 3.16 10.70
CA GLY A 391 -0.85 3.49 9.88
C GLY A 391 -1.12 4.46 8.74
N GLY A 392 -2.31 5.08 8.67
CA GLY A 392 -2.68 6.03 7.64
C GLY A 392 -3.69 7.08 8.11
N LEU A 393 -3.95 8.04 7.22
CA LEU A 393 -5.03 8.99 7.35
C LEU A 393 -6.30 8.43 6.70
N ARG A 394 -7.47 8.84 7.19
CA ARG A 394 -8.74 8.55 6.50
C ARG A 394 -8.70 9.08 5.08
N PHE A 395 -9.56 8.56 4.22
CA PHE A 395 -9.53 8.88 2.79
C PHE A 395 -9.53 10.40 2.54
N PHE A 396 -10.50 11.13 3.09
CA PHE A 396 -10.60 12.59 2.91
C PHE A 396 -9.57 13.40 3.73
N GLU A 397 -8.80 12.77 4.60
CA GLU A 397 -7.70 13.42 5.34
C GLU A 397 -6.34 13.28 4.64
N ARG A 398 -6.21 12.42 3.63
CA ARG A 398 -4.97 12.21 2.88
C ARG A 398 -4.53 13.49 2.18
N ALA A 399 -3.24 13.76 2.17
CA ALA A 399 -2.69 15.02 1.66
C ALA A 399 -3.08 15.31 0.21
N GLU A 400 -2.95 14.30 -0.66
CA GLU A 400 -3.33 14.37 -2.08
C GLU A 400 -4.82 14.66 -2.26
N VAL A 401 -5.67 14.04 -1.46
CA VAL A 401 -7.13 14.26 -1.49
C VAL A 401 -7.45 15.66 -0.98
N LYS A 402 -6.83 16.09 0.13
CA LYS A 402 -7.00 17.47 0.65
C LYS A 402 -6.55 18.54 -0.34
N HIS A 403 -5.51 18.27 -1.14
CA HIS A 403 -5.12 19.19 -2.20
C HIS A 403 -6.19 19.29 -3.29
N ALA A 404 -6.72 18.16 -3.75
CA ALA A 404 -7.80 18.15 -4.74
C ALA A 404 -9.07 18.83 -4.21
N LEU A 405 -9.48 18.54 -2.97
CA LEU A 405 -10.62 19.19 -2.32
C LEU A 405 -10.41 20.71 -2.18
N ALA A 406 -9.19 21.18 -1.91
CA ALA A 406 -8.92 22.61 -1.82
C ALA A 406 -9.08 23.30 -3.20
N TYR A 407 -8.69 22.66 -4.30
CA TYR A 407 -9.02 23.17 -5.64
C TYR A 407 -10.52 23.20 -5.89
N LEU A 408 -11.23 22.12 -5.55
CA LEU A 408 -12.69 22.06 -5.71
C LEU A 408 -13.40 23.15 -4.89
N ARG A 409 -12.95 23.42 -3.66
CA ARG A 409 -13.48 24.51 -2.82
C ARG A 409 -13.24 25.89 -3.45
N LEU A 410 -12.09 26.09 -4.09
CA LEU A 410 -11.81 27.35 -4.80
C LEU A 410 -12.65 27.52 -6.06
N LEU A 411 -13.09 26.43 -6.70
CA LEU A 411 -14.04 26.51 -7.79
C LEU A 411 -15.44 26.92 -7.30
N ASP A 412 -15.85 26.38 -6.16
CA ASP A 412 -17.14 26.70 -5.53
C ASP A 412 -17.10 28.10 -4.89
N ASN A 413 -16.07 28.40 -4.11
CA ASN A 413 -15.86 29.69 -3.45
C ASN A 413 -14.43 30.22 -3.68
N PRO A 414 -14.22 31.18 -4.62
CA PRO A 414 -12.89 31.78 -4.89
C PRO A 414 -12.26 32.47 -3.68
N ARG A 415 -13.08 32.91 -2.73
CA ARG A 415 -12.66 33.68 -1.56
C ARG A 415 -12.30 32.80 -0.35
N ASP A 416 -12.16 31.49 -0.54
CA ASP A 416 -11.63 30.58 0.49
C ASP A 416 -10.12 30.72 0.63
N ASP A 417 -9.68 31.65 1.46
CA ASP A 417 -8.27 31.95 1.70
C ASP A 417 -7.50 30.73 2.24
N THR A 418 -8.15 29.86 3.02
CA THR A 418 -7.53 28.66 3.57
C THR A 418 -7.18 27.67 2.47
N SER A 419 -8.11 27.41 1.55
CA SER A 419 -7.89 26.55 0.39
C SER A 419 -6.91 27.20 -0.58
N PHE A 420 -6.95 28.53 -0.76
CA PHE A 420 -6.01 29.27 -1.58
C PHE A 420 -4.57 29.08 -1.09
N LEU A 421 -4.29 29.33 0.19
CA LEU A 421 -2.97 29.15 0.78
C LEU A 421 -2.44 27.71 0.68
N ARG A 422 -3.34 26.74 0.73
CA ARG A 422 -2.98 25.32 0.63
C ARG A 422 -2.44 24.95 -0.74
N VAL A 423 -2.97 25.53 -1.83
CA VAL A 423 -2.68 25.08 -3.20
C VAL A 423 -2.02 26.11 -4.09
N VAL A 424 -1.85 27.36 -3.66
CA VAL A 424 -1.26 28.43 -4.47
C VAL A 424 0.11 28.09 -5.03
N ASN A 425 0.92 27.33 -4.28
CA ASN A 425 2.22 26.82 -4.72
C ASN A 425 2.29 25.29 -4.74
N PHE A 426 1.16 24.63 -4.85
CA PHE A 426 1.12 23.16 -4.93
C PHE A 426 0.24 22.70 -6.11
N PRO A 427 0.80 21.95 -7.08
CA PRO A 427 2.23 21.67 -7.32
C PRO A 427 3.11 22.91 -7.41
N PRO A 428 4.44 22.81 -7.28
CA PRO A 428 5.35 23.97 -7.24
C PRO A 428 5.22 24.89 -8.48
N ARG A 429 5.01 26.21 -8.23
CA ARG A 429 4.82 27.24 -9.28
C ARG A 429 5.76 28.43 -9.14
N GLY A 430 6.80 28.29 -8.30
CA GLY A 430 7.73 29.40 -8.04
C GLY A 430 7.13 30.52 -7.18
N ILE A 431 6.05 30.25 -6.45
CA ILE A 431 5.45 31.18 -5.49
C ILE A 431 6.01 30.87 -4.11
N GLY A 432 6.98 31.65 -3.66
CA GLY A 432 7.64 31.46 -2.36
C GLY A 432 6.91 32.13 -1.21
N ALA A 433 7.35 31.85 0.03
CA ALA A 433 6.77 32.42 1.26
C ALA A 433 6.67 33.94 1.21
N ARG A 434 7.71 34.64 0.73
CA ARG A 434 7.72 36.09 0.59
C ARG A 434 6.63 36.63 -0.36
N SER A 435 6.31 35.90 -1.43
CA SER A 435 5.23 36.27 -2.34
C SER A 435 3.86 36.10 -1.68
N ILE A 436 3.72 35.09 -0.85
CA ILE A 436 2.50 34.84 -0.05
C ILE A 436 2.32 35.94 1.01
N GLU A 437 3.39 36.33 1.71
CA GLU A 437 3.38 37.43 2.68
C GLU A 437 2.95 38.73 2.02
N GLN A 438 3.53 39.10 0.87
CA GLN A 438 3.14 40.28 0.11
C GLN A 438 1.66 40.27 -0.30
N LEU A 439 1.15 39.11 -0.69
CA LEU A 439 -0.27 38.95 -1.03
C LEU A 439 -1.16 39.12 0.22
N GLN A 440 -0.77 38.55 1.35
CA GLN A 440 -1.51 38.67 2.60
C GLN A 440 -1.53 40.12 3.12
N ASP A 441 -0.42 40.86 2.94
CA ASP A 441 -0.35 42.27 3.32
C ASP A 441 -1.23 43.15 2.42
N ALA A 442 -1.24 42.88 1.11
CA ALA A 442 -2.12 43.54 0.15
C ALA A 442 -3.61 43.28 0.47
N ALA A 443 -3.96 42.01 0.76
CA ALA A 443 -5.31 41.63 1.13
C ALA A 443 -5.78 42.34 2.42
N ARG A 444 -4.92 42.40 3.44
CA ARG A 444 -5.21 43.14 4.69
C ARG A 444 -5.37 44.62 4.43
N ALA A 445 -4.49 45.24 3.63
CA ALA A 445 -4.55 46.67 3.33
C ALA A 445 -5.85 47.05 2.60
N SER A 446 -6.38 46.17 1.77
CA SER A 446 -7.60 46.41 0.98
C SER A 446 -8.86 45.76 1.56
N ASN A 447 -8.73 45.09 2.70
CA ASN A 447 -9.82 44.35 3.36
C ASN A 447 -10.60 43.44 2.39
N CYS A 448 -9.88 42.66 1.59
CA CYS A 448 -10.44 41.72 0.60
C CYS A 448 -9.78 40.33 0.71
N ALA A 449 -10.37 39.32 0.04
CA ALA A 449 -9.82 37.97 -0.01
C ALA A 449 -8.49 37.93 -0.79
N LEU A 450 -7.69 36.90 -0.55
CA LEU A 450 -6.39 36.71 -1.22
C LEU A 450 -6.53 36.65 -2.73
N HIS A 451 -7.55 36.00 -3.24
CA HIS A 451 -7.87 35.96 -4.69
C HIS A 451 -8.01 37.35 -5.29
N ASP A 452 -8.77 38.22 -4.64
CA ASP A 452 -9.07 39.58 -5.12
C ASP A 452 -7.84 40.52 -4.99
N ALA A 453 -6.97 40.23 -4.00
CA ALA A 453 -5.76 41.02 -3.74
C ALA A 453 -4.61 40.76 -4.74
N VAL A 454 -4.67 39.68 -5.53
CA VAL A 454 -3.58 39.29 -6.46
C VAL A 454 -3.20 40.41 -7.43
N LEU A 455 -4.17 41.17 -7.90
CA LEU A 455 -3.93 42.31 -8.83
C LEU A 455 -3.10 43.46 -8.21
N GLN A 456 -3.00 43.51 -6.87
CA GLN A 456 -2.24 44.52 -6.16
C GLN A 456 -0.78 44.14 -5.94
N VAL A 457 -0.42 42.88 -6.18
CA VAL A 457 0.96 42.38 -6.04
C VAL A 457 1.70 42.59 -7.36
N SER A 458 2.79 43.37 -7.33
CA SER A 458 3.58 43.69 -8.49
C SER A 458 4.79 42.77 -8.69
N GLY A 459 5.39 42.84 -9.88
CA GLY A 459 6.62 42.10 -10.23
C GLY A 459 6.41 40.62 -10.55
N LYS A 460 7.48 39.81 -10.46
CA LYS A 460 7.46 38.39 -10.83
C LYS A 460 6.52 37.59 -9.92
N ALA A 461 6.45 37.97 -8.64
CA ALA A 461 5.54 37.35 -7.68
C ALA A 461 4.08 37.58 -8.09
N GLY A 462 3.69 38.81 -8.41
CA GLY A 462 2.36 39.14 -8.91
C GLY A 462 2.00 38.42 -10.20
N ALA A 463 2.95 38.33 -11.14
CA ALA A 463 2.72 37.57 -12.40
C ALA A 463 2.44 36.08 -12.17
N ASN A 464 3.19 35.43 -11.29
CA ASN A 464 2.96 34.01 -10.96
C ASN A 464 1.62 33.81 -10.23
N LEU A 465 1.27 34.71 -9.31
CA LEU A 465 -0.03 34.67 -8.61
C LEU A 465 -1.18 34.92 -9.59
N ALA A 466 -1.08 35.91 -10.46
CA ALA A 466 -2.09 36.18 -11.49
C ALA A 466 -2.27 34.99 -12.44
N SER A 467 -1.17 34.32 -12.85
CA SER A 467 -1.25 33.10 -13.67
C SER A 467 -1.98 31.97 -12.95
N PHE A 468 -1.77 31.82 -11.64
CA PHE A 468 -2.47 30.82 -10.83
C PHE A 468 -3.98 31.13 -10.75
N VAL A 469 -4.35 32.39 -10.46
CA VAL A 469 -5.76 32.82 -10.39
C VAL A 469 -6.44 32.65 -11.76
N ALA A 470 -5.81 33.10 -12.84
CA ALA A 470 -6.34 32.92 -14.20
C ALA A 470 -6.61 31.43 -14.51
N LYS A 471 -5.74 30.53 -14.05
CA LYS A 471 -5.94 29.09 -14.20
C LYS A 471 -7.16 28.59 -13.44
N LEU A 472 -7.39 29.09 -12.21
CA LEU A 472 -8.58 28.77 -11.43
C LEU A 472 -9.86 29.29 -12.11
N ASP A 473 -9.82 30.51 -12.67
CA ASP A 473 -10.97 31.10 -13.34
C ASP A 473 -11.34 30.32 -14.61
N VAL A 474 -10.34 29.89 -15.39
CA VAL A 474 -10.55 29.00 -16.55
C VAL A 474 -11.17 27.68 -16.14
N MET A 475 -10.68 27.05 -15.07
CA MET A 475 -11.27 25.79 -14.57
C MET A 475 -12.70 26.03 -14.10
N ARG A 476 -13.01 27.14 -13.43
CA ARG A 476 -14.36 27.49 -12.97
C ARG A 476 -15.29 27.68 -14.18
N GLU A 477 -14.91 28.43 -15.18
CA GLU A 477 -15.68 28.63 -16.41
C GLU A 477 -16.03 27.30 -17.07
N GLN A 478 -15.03 26.41 -17.17
CA GLN A 478 -15.23 25.08 -17.75
C GLN A 478 -16.10 24.15 -16.90
N SER A 479 -16.28 24.46 -15.62
CA SER A 479 -17.03 23.61 -14.68
C SER A 479 -18.54 23.86 -14.71
N HIS A 480 -19.02 25.00 -15.22
CA HIS A 480 -20.44 25.41 -15.14
C HIS A 480 -21.44 24.41 -15.73
N THR A 481 -21.05 23.67 -16.76
CA THR A 481 -21.93 22.72 -17.46
C THR A 481 -21.58 21.26 -17.20
N ARG A 482 -20.58 21.00 -16.37
CA ARG A 482 -20.06 19.64 -16.14
C ARG A 482 -20.71 18.95 -14.96
N SER A 483 -20.79 17.63 -15.02
CA SER A 483 -21.14 16.80 -13.88
C SER A 483 -20.05 16.85 -12.79
N LEU A 484 -20.38 16.48 -11.57
CA LEU A 484 -19.43 16.47 -10.44
C LEU A 484 -18.19 15.61 -10.74
N LYS A 485 -18.38 14.44 -11.36
CA LYS A 485 -17.28 13.57 -11.82
C LYS A 485 -16.33 14.31 -12.76
N GLU A 486 -16.88 14.93 -13.80
CA GLU A 486 -16.06 15.64 -14.80
C GLU A 486 -15.37 16.87 -14.24
N ILE A 487 -15.91 17.51 -13.20
CA ILE A 487 -15.24 18.60 -12.48
C ILE A 487 -14.04 18.08 -11.69
N VAL A 488 -14.19 16.95 -11.00
CA VAL A 488 -13.05 16.36 -10.27
C VAL A 488 -11.95 15.94 -11.25
N GLU A 489 -12.29 15.29 -12.37
CA GLU A 489 -11.33 14.93 -13.43
C GLU A 489 -10.61 16.16 -14.00
N LEU A 490 -11.38 17.22 -14.32
CA LEU A 490 -10.82 18.50 -14.79
C LEU A 490 -9.83 19.09 -13.80
N VAL A 491 -10.18 19.12 -12.51
CA VAL A 491 -9.32 19.64 -11.45
C VAL A 491 -8.03 18.84 -11.35
N LEU A 492 -8.11 17.52 -11.36
CA LEU A 492 -6.94 16.64 -11.23
C LEU A 492 -5.94 16.84 -12.39
N ASP A 493 -6.45 16.98 -13.61
CA ASP A 493 -5.61 17.20 -14.80
C ASP A 493 -5.11 18.64 -14.89
N ALA A 494 -6.02 19.62 -14.86
CA ALA A 494 -5.67 21.01 -15.05
C ALA A 494 -4.79 21.59 -13.94
N SER A 495 -4.94 21.13 -12.69
CA SER A 495 -4.07 21.56 -11.59
C SER A 495 -2.63 21.04 -11.71
N GLY A 496 -2.40 19.95 -12.42
CA GLY A 496 -1.13 19.22 -12.50
C GLY A 496 -0.90 18.28 -11.30
N LEU A 497 -1.92 18.00 -10.48
CA LEU A 497 -1.80 17.11 -9.31
C LEU A 497 -1.45 15.68 -9.72
N LEU A 498 -2.10 15.13 -10.76
CA LEU A 498 -1.82 13.77 -11.23
C LEU A 498 -0.37 13.62 -11.70
N GLU A 499 0.11 14.55 -12.48
CA GLU A 499 1.50 14.55 -12.98
C GLU A 499 2.50 14.68 -11.83
N HIS A 500 2.22 15.59 -10.89
CA HIS A 500 3.07 15.79 -9.72
C HIS A 500 3.21 14.50 -8.89
N TYR A 501 2.08 13.86 -8.59
CA TYR A 501 2.11 12.64 -7.77
C TYR A 501 2.62 11.41 -8.52
N ARG A 502 2.45 11.29 -9.84
CA ARG A 502 3.08 10.23 -10.65
C ARG A 502 4.61 10.23 -10.53
N ASN A 503 5.18 11.40 -10.35
CA ASN A 503 6.63 11.57 -10.20
C ASN A 503 7.11 11.35 -8.75
N GLU A 504 6.26 10.92 -7.83
CA GLU A 504 6.59 10.59 -6.44
C GLU A 504 6.88 9.09 -6.21
N ARG A 505 7.71 8.75 -5.21
CA ARG A 505 8.07 7.34 -4.89
C ARG A 505 6.85 6.50 -4.51
N ASP A 506 5.95 7.07 -3.71
CA ASP A 506 4.66 6.48 -3.32
C ASP A 506 3.55 7.01 -4.25
N GLY A 507 3.92 7.40 -5.46
CA GLY A 507 3.05 8.09 -6.40
C GLY A 507 1.92 7.23 -6.90
N THR A 508 2.13 5.94 -7.05
CA THR A 508 1.09 4.99 -7.47
C THR A 508 -0.10 5.01 -6.51
N ASP A 509 0.15 4.83 -5.21
CA ASP A 509 -0.91 4.84 -4.19
C ASP A 509 -1.64 6.19 -4.13
N ARG A 510 -0.90 7.30 -4.29
CA ARG A 510 -1.49 8.65 -4.26
C ARG A 510 -2.32 8.94 -5.51
N VAL A 511 -1.87 8.49 -6.67
CA VAL A 511 -2.63 8.59 -7.91
C VAL A 511 -3.89 7.74 -7.84
N GLU A 512 -3.81 6.53 -7.29
CA GLU A 512 -4.98 5.68 -7.02
C GLU A 512 -5.97 6.38 -6.08
N ASN A 513 -5.50 7.04 -5.01
CA ASN A 513 -6.35 7.81 -4.11
C ASN A 513 -7.03 9.00 -4.82
N LEU A 514 -6.33 9.70 -5.72
CA LEU A 514 -6.92 10.78 -6.51
C LEU A 514 -7.97 10.26 -7.52
N GLN A 515 -7.71 9.11 -8.12
CA GLN A 515 -8.67 8.46 -9.01
C GLN A 515 -9.89 7.95 -8.23
N GLU A 516 -9.69 7.47 -7.02
CA GLU A 516 -10.76 7.08 -6.12
C GLU A 516 -11.62 8.29 -5.67
N LEU A 517 -11.06 9.50 -5.62
CA LEU A 517 -11.86 10.71 -5.42
C LEU A 517 -12.85 10.96 -6.57
N VAL A 518 -12.49 10.62 -7.80
CA VAL A 518 -13.41 10.66 -8.95
C VAL A 518 -14.57 9.68 -8.74
N ASN A 519 -14.26 8.46 -8.30
CA ASN A 519 -15.26 7.44 -7.99
C ASN A 519 -16.16 7.87 -6.82
N ALA A 520 -15.58 8.57 -5.82
CA ALA A 520 -16.33 9.13 -4.70
C ALA A 520 -17.39 10.13 -5.17
N ALA A 521 -16.99 11.04 -6.06
CA ALA A 521 -17.87 12.05 -6.62
C ALA A 521 -19.02 11.43 -7.43
N GLU A 522 -18.73 10.44 -8.28
CA GLU A 522 -19.74 9.71 -9.05
C GLU A 522 -20.71 8.94 -8.14
N SER A 523 -20.19 8.24 -7.13
CA SER A 523 -21.01 7.48 -6.18
C SER A 523 -21.90 8.40 -5.35
N PHE A 524 -21.40 9.56 -4.95
CA PHE A 524 -22.15 10.56 -4.18
C PHE A 524 -23.39 11.02 -4.96
N VAL A 525 -23.22 11.40 -6.22
CA VAL A 525 -24.34 11.83 -7.09
C VAL A 525 -25.41 10.75 -7.24
N ASN A 526 -25.00 9.49 -7.37
CA ASN A 526 -25.93 8.36 -7.51
C ASN A 526 -26.68 8.05 -6.20
N LEU A 527 -26.02 8.22 -5.03
CA LEU A 527 -26.62 7.94 -3.72
C LEU A 527 -27.57 9.03 -3.26
N GLU A 528 -27.24 10.29 -3.50
CA GLU A 528 -28.02 11.46 -3.07
C GLU A 528 -29.15 11.83 -4.04
N GLY A 529 -29.31 11.08 -5.14
CA GLY A 529 -30.42 11.25 -6.08
C GLY A 529 -30.26 12.43 -7.04
N PHE A 530 -29.08 13.04 -7.14
CA PHE A 530 -28.77 13.99 -8.21
C PHE A 530 -28.74 13.25 -9.56
N GLY A 531 -29.34 13.82 -10.61
CA GLY A 531 -29.26 13.23 -11.95
C GLY A 531 -27.82 13.18 -12.44
N ARG A 532 -27.45 12.11 -13.18
CA ARG A 532 -26.05 11.91 -13.66
C ARG A 532 -25.53 13.05 -14.52
N ASP A 533 -26.43 13.74 -15.24
CA ASP A 533 -26.12 14.85 -16.15
C ASP A 533 -26.46 16.21 -15.54
N THR A 534 -26.72 16.28 -14.24
CA THR A 534 -27.02 17.55 -13.57
C THR A 534 -25.74 18.36 -13.44
N ALA A 535 -25.79 19.63 -13.86
CA ALA A 535 -24.66 20.57 -13.67
C ALA A 535 -24.32 20.68 -12.19
N ALA A 536 -23.07 20.47 -11.85
CA ALA A 536 -22.64 20.32 -10.46
C ALA A 536 -22.40 21.65 -9.74
N MET A 537 -22.34 22.76 -10.46
CA MET A 537 -22.22 24.11 -9.90
C MET A 537 -23.56 24.83 -9.88
N ALA A 538 -23.77 25.68 -8.89
CA ALA A 538 -24.92 26.55 -8.83
C ALA A 538 -24.98 27.44 -10.09
N GLN A 539 -26.14 27.51 -10.74
CA GLN A 539 -26.36 28.44 -11.85
C GLN A 539 -26.47 29.85 -11.27
N ILE A 540 -25.54 30.72 -11.63
CA ILE A 540 -25.64 32.13 -11.29
C ILE A 540 -26.74 32.72 -12.15
N ASP A 541 -27.88 33.05 -11.53
CA ASP A 541 -28.99 33.76 -12.22
C ASP A 541 -28.54 35.21 -12.47
N THR A 542 -28.12 35.48 -13.71
CA THR A 542 -27.70 36.83 -14.16
C THR A 542 -28.87 37.76 -14.49
N ARG A 543 -30.04 37.56 -13.89
CA ARG A 543 -31.13 38.51 -14.04
C ARG A 543 -30.81 39.78 -13.21
N PRO A 544 -30.86 40.96 -13.79
CA PRO A 544 -30.75 42.20 -13.04
C PRO A 544 -31.96 42.32 -12.09
N THR A 545 -31.70 42.34 -10.77
CA THR A 545 -32.75 42.72 -9.82
C THR A 545 -33.03 44.18 -9.96
N ASP A 546 -34.12 44.50 -10.63
CA ASP A 546 -34.73 45.83 -10.58
C ASP A 546 -35.24 46.05 -9.14
N ALA A 547 -34.58 46.93 -8.44
CA ALA A 547 -34.97 47.39 -7.13
C ALA A 547 -36.09 48.41 -7.22
N THR A 548 -37.31 48.02 -6.87
CA THR A 548 -38.32 48.99 -6.37
C THR A 548 -39.31 48.31 -5.43
N ALA A 549 -39.36 48.83 -4.23
CA ALA A 549 -40.11 48.46 -3.05
C ALA A 549 -41.67 48.66 -3.21
N PRO A 550 -42.56 48.57 -2.20
CA PRO A 550 -42.36 48.45 -0.76
C PRO A 550 -43.42 47.58 0.02
N ASN A 551 -43.05 47.35 1.27
CA ASN A 551 -43.89 47.16 2.49
C ASN A 551 -45.29 46.62 2.44
N ALA A 552 -45.55 45.53 3.13
CA ALA A 552 -46.62 45.38 4.14
C ALA A 552 -46.46 44.10 4.98
N ALA A 553 -46.29 44.32 6.29
CA ALA A 553 -46.59 43.30 7.32
C ALA A 553 -47.98 43.60 7.90
N PRO A 554 -48.56 42.88 8.87
CA PRO A 554 -48.46 41.47 9.26
C PRO A 554 -49.86 40.85 9.53
N ALA A 555 -49.99 39.54 9.70
CA ALA A 555 -51.03 39.00 10.60
C ALA A 555 -50.72 37.59 11.08
N ALA A 556 -50.73 37.45 12.36
CA ALA A 556 -50.65 36.20 13.10
C ALA A 556 -51.98 35.48 13.17
N GLN A 557 -51.94 34.19 13.27
CA GLN A 557 -52.84 33.27 14.01
C GLN A 557 -52.40 31.83 13.71
N GLY A 558 -52.03 31.06 14.57
CA GLY A 558 -52.33 30.28 15.73
C GLY A 558 -53.22 29.07 15.45
N SER A 559 -52.68 27.83 15.56
CA SER A 559 -53.36 26.65 16.15
C SER A 559 -52.46 25.41 16.24
N THR A 560 -52.24 25.00 17.43
CA THR A 560 -52.20 23.69 18.12
C THR A 560 -52.02 22.38 17.32
N SER A 561 -51.02 21.61 17.89
CA SER A 561 -50.62 20.20 17.73
C SER A 561 -51.69 19.14 17.54
N PRO A 562 -51.36 17.90 17.16
CA PRO A 562 -50.63 16.99 18.06
C PRO A 562 -49.51 16.11 17.45
N ALA A 563 -48.75 15.56 18.36
CA ALA A 563 -47.61 14.69 18.20
C ALA A 563 -47.87 13.40 17.40
N ALA A 564 -46.91 13.04 16.54
CA ALA A 564 -46.71 11.68 16.09
C ALA A 564 -45.22 11.40 16.14
N THR A 565 -44.85 10.35 16.86
CA THR A 565 -43.54 9.75 17.02
C THR A 565 -42.93 9.39 15.66
N SER A 566 -41.92 10.08 15.22
CA SER A 566 -41.07 9.71 14.11
C SER A 566 -39.83 8.97 14.65
N THR A 567 -39.57 7.79 14.07
CA THR A 567 -38.44 6.93 14.33
C THR A 567 -37.13 7.58 13.93
N GLU A 568 -36.07 7.30 14.69
CA GLU A 568 -34.68 7.85 14.51
C GLU A 568 -34.08 7.63 13.11
N GLN A 569 -34.71 6.83 12.27
CA GLN A 569 -34.30 6.63 10.86
C GLN A 569 -34.71 7.76 9.91
N ASP A 570 -35.76 8.49 10.22
CA ASP A 570 -36.19 9.66 9.44
C ASP A 570 -35.38 10.93 9.76
N ALA A 571 -34.71 10.96 10.91
CA ALA A 571 -33.89 12.09 11.31
C ALA A 571 -32.52 12.11 10.57
N ALA A 572 -31.96 10.94 10.18
CA ALA A 572 -30.72 10.86 9.42
C ALA A 572 -30.87 11.23 7.93
N GLN A 573 -32.04 10.98 7.35
CA GLN A 573 -32.36 11.40 5.97
C GLN A 573 -32.79 12.88 5.87
N SER A 574 -33.23 13.47 6.96
CA SER A 574 -33.66 14.86 7.00
C SER A 574 -32.51 15.88 7.11
N ILE A 575 -31.29 15.45 7.45
CA ILE A 575 -30.14 16.35 7.63
C ILE A 575 -29.49 16.74 6.29
N LEU A 576 -29.78 16.02 5.21
CA LEU A 576 -29.20 16.27 3.88
C LEU A 576 -30.07 17.16 2.98
N GLN A 577 -31.24 17.57 3.44
CA GLN A 577 -32.04 18.64 2.83
C GLN A 577 -31.99 19.90 3.72
N GLU A 578 -30.85 20.48 3.92
CA GLU A 578 -30.76 21.86 4.37
C GLU A 578 -31.28 22.77 3.25
N VAL A 579 -32.56 23.11 3.34
CA VAL A 579 -33.15 24.20 2.57
C VAL A 579 -32.56 25.49 3.13
N LEU A 580 -31.76 26.17 2.32
CA LEU A 580 -31.33 27.55 2.64
C LEU A 580 -32.57 28.42 2.86
N PRO A 581 -32.47 29.53 3.64
CA PRO A 581 -33.62 30.37 4.01
C PRO A 581 -34.49 30.85 2.84
N ASP A 582 -33.97 30.78 1.61
CA ASP A 582 -34.65 31.20 0.38
C ASP A 582 -35.13 30.05 -0.52
N GLY A 583 -35.10 28.79 -0.04
CA GLY A 583 -35.56 27.62 -0.79
C GLY A 583 -34.60 27.10 -1.86
N GLU A 584 -33.36 27.58 -1.90
CA GLU A 584 -32.33 27.08 -2.81
C GLU A 584 -31.73 25.76 -2.29
N THR A 585 -31.66 24.73 -3.12
CA THR A 585 -30.99 23.47 -2.84
C THR A 585 -29.48 23.63 -3.08
N LEU A 586 -28.65 23.05 -2.21
CA LEU A 586 -27.19 23.01 -2.40
C LEU A 586 -26.84 22.44 -3.78
N SER A 587 -25.84 23.03 -4.43
CA SER A 587 -25.29 22.44 -5.65
C SER A 587 -24.65 21.07 -5.37
N PRO A 588 -24.61 20.14 -6.32
CA PRO A 588 -23.96 18.83 -6.13
C PRO A 588 -22.51 18.96 -5.65
N LEU A 589 -21.77 19.97 -6.11
CA LEU A 589 -20.40 20.24 -5.65
C LEU A 589 -20.35 20.68 -4.19
N ALA A 590 -21.17 21.66 -3.80
CA ALA A 590 -21.21 22.14 -2.43
C ALA A 590 -21.67 21.04 -1.45
N ALA A 591 -22.66 20.24 -1.84
CA ALA A 591 -23.12 19.09 -1.06
C ALA A 591 -22.02 18.04 -0.89
N PHE A 592 -21.27 17.72 -1.95
CA PHE A 592 -20.14 16.80 -1.89
C PHE A 592 -19.01 17.32 -0.99
N LEU A 593 -18.66 18.59 -1.10
CA LEU A 593 -17.64 19.22 -0.24
C LEU A 593 -18.05 19.21 1.24
N THR A 594 -19.31 19.42 1.51
CA THR A 594 -19.89 19.32 2.87
C THR A 594 -19.79 17.88 3.38
N HIS A 595 -20.22 16.92 2.58
CA HIS A 595 -20.10 15.49 2.92
C HIS A 595 -18.64 15.10 3.21
N ALA A 596 -17.70 15.47 2.34
CA ALA A 596 -16.27 15.19 2.53
C ALA A 596 -15.70 15.83 3.81
N ALA A 597 -16.17 17.04 4.16
CA ALA A 597 -15.77 17.73 5.40
C ALA A 597 -16.31 17.03 6.66
N LEU A 598 -17.55 16.57 6.63
CA LEU A 598 -18.18 15.86 7.74
C LEU A 598 -17.53 14.47 7.93
N GLU A 599 -17.32 13.72 6.87
CA GLU A 599 -16.65 12.42 6.91
C GLU A 599 -15.18 12.55 7.38
N ALA A 600 -14.50 13.66 7.07
CA ALA A 600 -13.19 13.99 7.61
C ALA A 600 -13.21 14.37 9.10
N GLY A 601 -14.30 14.96 9.62
CA GLY A 601 -14.33 15.60 10.95
C GLY A 601 -14.75 14.72 12.13
N ASP A 602 -15.77 13.91 11.99
CA ASP A 602 -16.59 13.56 13.16
C ASP A 602 -16.42 12.19 13.84
N ASN A 603 -15.71 11.20 13.30
CA ASN A 603 -15.72 9.87 13.91
C ASN A 603 -14.36 9.21 14.09
N GLN A 604 -13.30 9.96 14.31
CA GLN A 604 -12.06 9.34 14.76
C GLN A 604 -12.19 8.95 16.23
N ALA A 605 -12.26 7.64 16.49
CA ALA A 605 -12.05 7.11 17.83
C ALA A 605 -10.72 7.66 18.36
N GLN A 606 -10.79 8.44 19.46
CA GLN A 606 -9.59 8.94 20.13
C GLN A 606 -8.68 7.78 20.52
N ALA A 607 -7.39 8.04 20.69
CA ALA A 607 -6.45 7.01 21.10
C ALA A 607 -6.95 6.34 22.39
N GLY A 608 -7.33 5.03 22.29
CA GLY A 608 -7.89 4.25 23.40
C GLY A 608 -9.39 3.96 23.30
N GLN A 609 -10.12 4.54 22.36
CA GLN A 609 -11.53 4.16 22.13
C GLN A 609 -11.65 2.82 21.38
N ASP A 610 -12.73 2.08 21.70
CA ASP A 610 -13.07 0.83 21.02
C ASP A 610 -13.58 1.11 19.60
N ALA A 611 -12.79 0.75 18.58
CA ALA A 611 -13.08 1.03 17.18
C ALA A 611 -12.59 -0.10 16.27
N VAL A 612 -13.29 -0.33 15.15
CA VAL A 612 -12.88 -1.28 14.11
C VAL A 612 -11.58 -0.82 13.45
N GLN A 613 -10.63 -1.74 13.24
CA GLN A 613 -9.30 -1.43 12.72
C GLN A 613 -9.26 -1.65 11.20
N LEU A 614 -9.01 -0.58 10.45
CA LEU A 614 -8.84 -0.59 8.99
C LEU A 614 -7.38 -0.42 8.65
N MET A 615 -6.83 -1.28 7.79
CA MET A 615 -5.42 -1.19 7.40
C MET A 615 -5.08 -1.98 6.15
N THR A 616 -3.97 -1.63 5.52
CA THR A 616 -3.39 -2.51 4.50
C THR A 616 -2.84 -3.79 5.14
N VAL A 617 -2.79 -4.87 4.37
CA VAL A 617 -2.19 -6.14 4.84
C VAL A 617 -0.75 -5.94 5.32
N HIS A 618 0.04 -5.08 4.67
CA HIS A 618 1.41 -4.76 5.11
C HIS A 618 1.45 -4.14 6.52
N ALA A 619 0.52 -3.24 6.82
CA ALA A 619 0.43 -2.61 8.13
C ALA A 619 -0.05 -3.57 9.23
N ALA A 620 -0.72 -4.66 8.85
CA ALA A 620 -1.20 -5.68 9.77
C ALA A 620 -0.09 -6.63 10.26
N LYS A 621 1.11 -6.60 9.67
CA LYS A 621 2.24 -7.44 10.13
C LYS A 621 2.59 -7.12 11.58
N GLY A 622 2.68 -8.17 12.41
CA GLY A 622 2.92 -8.04 13.85
C GLY A 622 1.66 -7.83 14.70
N LEU A 623 0.50 -7.56 14.09
CA LEU A 623 -0.78 -7.42 14.78
C LEU A 623 -1.58 -8.74 14.75
N GLU A 624 -2.67 -8.80 15.54
CA GLU A 624 -3.57 -9.95 15.58
C GLU A 624 -4.93 -9.53 16.13
N PHE A 625 -6.02 -10.14 15.60
CA PHE A 625 -7.40 -9.76 15.89
C PHE A 625 -8.28 -11.00 16.02
N ASN A 626 -9.36 -10.91 16.78
CA ASN A 626 -10.31 -12.03 16.94
C ASN A 626 -11.08 -12.30 15.66
N ALA A 627 -11.50 -11.26 14.95
CA ALA A 627 -12.14 -11.36 13.64
C ALA A 627 -11.38 -10.53 12.59
N VAL A 628 -11.08 -11.16 11.46
CA VAL A 628 -10.38 -10.51 10.33
C VAL A 628 -11.21 -10.65 9.07
N PHE A 629 -11.39 -9.55 8.37
CA PHE A 629 -11.99 -9.46 7.05
C PHE A 629 -10.89 -9.12 6.04
N ILE A 630 -10.67 -10.00 5.06
CA ILE A 630 -9.78 -9.76 3.91
C ILE A 630 -10.67 -9.40 2.73
N THR A 631 -10.53 -8.18 2.20
CA THR A 631 -11.43 -7.62 1.17
C THR A 631 -10.73 -7.50 -0.18
N GLY A 632 -11.51 -7.60 -1.25
CA GLY A 632 -11.00 -7.41 -2.60
C GLY A 632 -10.06 -8.51 -3.06
N LEU A 633 -10.35 -9.78 -2.73
CA LEU A 633 -9.53 -10.91 -3.16
C LEU A 633 -9.80 -11.26 -4.63
N GLU A 634 -9.24 -10.43 -5.52
CA GLU A 634 -9.50 -10.43 -6.97
C GLU A 634 -8.20 -10.37 -7.76
N GLU A 635 -8.14 -11.04 -8.92
CA GLU A 635 -7.01 -10.95 -9.83
C GLU A 635 -6.74 -9.51 -10.27
N GLY A 636 -5.49 -9.08 -10.21
CA GLY A 636 -5.05 -7.72 -10.50
C GLY A 636 -5.13 -6.75 -9.32
N LEU A 637 -5.89 -7.11 -8.27
CA LEU A 637 -5.96 -6.34 -7.03
C LEU A 637 -5.23 -7.05 -5.88
N PHE A 638 -5.54 -8.32 -5.64
CA PHE A 638 -4.82 -9.18 -4.72
C PHE A 638 -4.83 -10.64 -5.23
N PRO A 639 -3.77 -11.10 -5.93
CA PRO A 639 -2.46 -10.47 -6.13
C PRO A 639 -2.51 -9.23 -7.01
N HIS A 640 -1.60 -8.27 -6.74
CA HIS A 640 -1.53 -7.01 -7.47
C HIS A 640 -1.01 -7.24 -8.90
N GLU A 641 -1.56 -6.50 -9.90
CA GLU A 641 -1.24 -6.71 -11.33
C GLU A 641 0.27 -6.60 -11.64
N ASN A 642 0.99 -5.69 -10.99
CA ASN A 642 2.42 -5.52 -11.19
C ASN A 642 3.24 -6.74 -10.75
N ALA A 643 2.77 -7.47 -9.75
CA ALA A 643 3.44 -8.66 -9.24
C ALA A 643 3.16 -9.92 -10.06
N MET A 644 2.06 -9.94 -10.85
CA MET A 644 1.66 -11.13 -11.59
C MET A 644 2.59 -11.49 -12.76
N ASN A 645 3.35 -10.53 -13.26
CA ASN A 645 4.29 -10.73 -14.38
C ASN A 645 5.67 -11.21 -13.93
N ASP A 646 5.91 -11.23 -12.61
CA ASP A 646 7.16 -11.66 -11.99
C ASP A 646 6.87 -12.86 -11.07
N TYR A 647 7.63 -13.93 -11.24
CA TYR A 647 7.49 -15.13 -10.41
C TYR A 647 7.78 -14.85 -8.93
N ASP A 648 8.84 -14.09 -8.66
CA ASP A 648 9.21 -13.69 -7.29
C ASP A 648 8.16 -12.73 -6.70
N GLY A 649 7.55 -11.88 -7.53
CA GLY A 649 6.46 -10.99 -7.16
C GLY A 649 5.21 -11.75 -6.73
N LEU A 650 4.82 -12.78 -7.47
CA LEU A 650 3.67 -13.62 -7.10
C LEU A 650 3.90 -14.37 -5.78
N GLU A 651 5.12 -14.88 -5.55
CA GLU A 651 5.46 -15.51 -4.28
C GLU A 651 5.41 -14.51 -3.11
N GLU A 652 5.80 -13.25 -3.34
CA GLU A 652 5.69 -12.19 -2.33
C GLU A 652 4.22 -11.85 -2.01
N GLU A 653 3.35 -11.72 -3.03
CA GLU A 653 1.91 -11.52 -2.84
C GLU A 653 1.27 -12.70 -2.08
N ARG A 654 1.73 -13.94 -2.34
CA ARG A 654 1.27 -15.11 -1.56
C ARG A 654 1.72 -15.06 -0.11
N ARG A 655 2.95 -14.60 0.17
CA ARG A 655 3.40 -14.33 1.56
C ARG A 655 2.55 -13.23 2.20
N LEU A 656 2.16 -12.22 1.42
CA LEU A 656 1.29 -11.17 1.91
C LEU A 656 -0.10 -11.71 2.28
N MET A 657 -0.68 -12.58 1.46
CA MET A 657 -1.94 -13.25 1.77
C MET A 657 -1.80 -14.20 2.98
N TYR A 658 -0.69 -14.93 3.09
CA TYR A 658 -0.37 -15.73 4.28
C TYR A 658 -0.30 -14.85 5.55
N VAL A 659 0.32 -13.67 5.47
CA VAL A 659 0.31 -12.71 6.57
C VAL A 659 -1.12 -12.31 6.91
N ALA A 660 -1.97 -11.98 5.92
CA ALA A 660 -3.35 -11.57 6.16
C ALA A 660 -4.16 -12.66 6.89
N ILE A 661 -4.11 -13.90 6.42
CA ILE A 661 -4.79 -15.05 7.03
C ILE A 661 -4.34 -15.25 8.48
N THR A 662 -3.03 -15.20 8.71
CA THR A 662 -2.46 -15.46 10.05
C THR A 662 -2.64 -14.31 11.04
N ARG A 663 -3.34 -13.23 10.67
CA ARG A 663 -3.76 -12.18 11.62
C ARG A 663 -4.99 -12.59 12.43
N ALA A 664 -5.81 -13.50 11.88
CA ALA A 664 -7.01 -13.97 12.53
C ALA A 664 -6.72 -14.95 13.68
N ARG A 665 -7.38 -14.72 14.82
CA ARG A 665 -7.38 -15.63 15.97
C ARG A 665 -8.52 -16.64 15.89
N GLN A 666 -9.75 -16.14 15.69
CA GLN A 666 -10.98 -16.94 15.82
C GLN A 666 -11.77 -17.03 14.53
N ARG A 667 -11.99 -15.91 13.84
CA ARG A 667 -12.85 -15.81 12.64
C ARG A 667 -12.12 -15.17 11.50
N LEU A 668 -12.20 -15.78 10.35
CA LEU A 668 -11.65 -15.26 9.11
C LEU A 668 -12.75 -15.19 8.05
N TYR A 669 -12.90 -14.01 7.47
CA TYR A 669 -13.80 -13.71 6.36
C TYR A 669 -12.96 -13.27 5.18
N ILE A 670 -13.31 -13.75 3.99
CA ILE A 670 -12.68 -13.36 2.74
C ILE A 670 -13.78 -12.93 1.78
N SER A 671 -13.67 -11.75 1.21
CA SER A 671 -14.66 -11.25 0.26
C SER A 671 -14.03 -10.84 -1.06
N HIS A 672 -14.80 -10.97 -2.12
CA HIS A 672 -14.47 -10.47 -3.45
C HIS A 672 -15.72 -9.96 -4.16
N ALA A 673 -15.54 -8.99 -5.06
CA ALA A 673 -16.60 -8.38 -5.83
C ALA A 673 -16.48 -8.75 -7.31
N GLN A 674 -17.63 -9.01 -7.97
CA GLN A 674 -17.66 -9.28 -9.42
C GLN A 674 -17.37 -8.03 -10.24
N THR A 675 -17.77 -6.86 -9.73
CA THR A 675 -17.51 -5.57 -10.35
C THR A 675 -16.94 -4.61 -9.32
N ARG A 676 -15.99 -3.79 -9.75
CA ARG A 676 -15.40 -2.74 -8.92
C ARG A 676 -15.24 -1.48 -9.74
N LEU A 677 -15.54 -0.34 -9.13
CA LEU A 677 -15.32 0.94 -9.74
C LEU A 677 -13.85 1.34 -9.54
N LEU A 678 -13.04 1.15 -10.58
CA LEU A 678 -11.62 1.52 -10.59
C LEU A 678 -11.36 2.56 -11.68
N HIS A 679 -10.69 3.66 -11.32
CA HIS A 679 -10.33 4.74 -12.25
C HIS A 679 -11.51 5.32 -13.04
N GLY A 680 -12.65 5.47 -12.38
CA GLY A 680 -13.88 5.97 -13.02
C GLY A 680 -14.56 5.01 -13.98
N GLN A 681 -14.12 3.76 -14.05
CA GLN A 681 -14.69 2.72 -14.90
C GLN A 681 -15.09 1.50 -14.09
N THR A 682 -16.28 1.02 -14.28
CA THR A 682 -16.71 -0.27 -13.74
C THR A 682 -16.00 -1.38 -14.50
N ARG A 683 -15.18 -2.14 -13.79
CA ARG A 683 -14.45 -3.30 -14.32
C ARG A 683 -15.03 -4.58 -13.75
N LEU A 684 -15.10 -5.61 -14.59
CA LEU A 684 -15.36 -6.97 -14.18
C LEU A 684 -14.07 -7.55 -13.59
N HIS A 685 -14.19 -8.10 -12.41
CA HIS A 685 -13.09 -8.76 -11.72
C HIS A 685 -13.33 -10.27 -11.64
N ILE A 686 -12.23 -11.01 -11.77
CA ILE A 686 -12.20 -12.46 -11.57
C ILE A 686 -11.70 -12.68 -10.13
N ARG A 687 -12.28 -13.68 -9.46
CA ARG A 687 -11.80 -14.09 -8.13
C ARG A 687 -10.30 -14.43 -8.17
N SER A 688 -9.61 -14.08 -7.11
CA SER A 688 -8.19 -14.34 -6.95
C SER A 688 -7.86 -15.84 -7.02
N ARG A 689 -6.77 -16.20 -7.69
CA ARG A 689 -6.19 -17.56 -7.68
C ARG A 689 -5.91 -18.08 -6.28
N PHE A 690 -5.62 -17.18 -5.32
CA PHE A 690 -5.38 -17.57 -3.94
C PHE A 690 -6.56 -18.26 -3.29
N LEU A 691 -7.79 -18.02 -3.75
CA LEU A 691 -8.96 -18.76 -3.28
C LEU A 691 -8.97 -20.24 -3.73
N GLU A 692 -8.35 -20.53 -4.86
CA GLU A 692 -8.23 -21.91 -5.38
C GLU A 692 -7.08 -22.69 -4.71
N GLU A 693 -6.18 -21.97 -4.05
CA GLU A 693 -5.06 -22.54 -3.29
C GLU A 693 -5.45 -22.87 -1.84
N LEU A 694 -6.69 -22.56 -1.42
CA LEU A 694 -7.20 -22.88 -0.08
C LEU A 694 -7.93 -24.25 -0.06
N PRO A 695 -7.79 -25.05 1.01
CA PRO A 695 -8.43 -26.36 1.12
C PRO A 695 -9.95 -26.22 1.30
N GLU A 696 -10.75 -26.86 0.46
CA GLU A 696 -12.21 -26.74 0.46
C GLU A 696 -12.85 -27.15 1.79
N GLU A 697 -12.26 -28.11 2.47
CA GLU A 697 -12.73 -28.60 3.78
C GLU A 697 -12.65 -27.55 4.90
N CYS A 698 -11.77 -26.56 4.73
CA CYS A 698 -11.64 -25.45 5.68
C CYS A 698 -12.56 -24.26 5.34
N LEU A 699 -13.26 -24.30 4.20
CA LEU A 699 -14.02 -23.16 3.68
C LEU A 699 -15.54 -23.33 3.86
N LYS A 700 -16.21 -22.21 4.09
CA LYS A 700 -17.67 -22.10 4.07
C LYS A 700 -18.07 -20.96 3.17
N TRP A 701 -18.62 -21.30 1.99
CA TRP A 701 -19.20 -20.31 1.10
C TRP A 701 -20.55 -19.82 1.65
N ILE A 702 -20.65 -18.51 1.89
CA ILE A 702 -21.88 -17.86 2.35
C ILE A 702 -22.78 -17.59 1.14
N THR A 703 -22.19 -17.14 0.02
CA THR A 703 -22.90 -17.01 -1.26
C THR A 703 -22.70 -18.26 -2.10
N PRO A 704 -23.71 -18.71 -2.88
CA PRO A 704 -23.58 -19.88 -3.73
C PRO A 704 -22.42 -19.73 -4.70
N ARG A 705 -21.53 -20.74 -4.73
CA ARG A 705 -20.40 -20.78 -5.67
C ARG A 705 -20.94 -20.87 -7.10
N ARG A 706 -20.80 -19.80 -7.88
CA ARG A 706 -21.11 -19.83 -9.30
C ARG A 706 -19.94 -20.43 -10.06
N SER A 707 -20.14 -21.59 -10.65
CA SER A 707 -19.13 -22.29 -11.45
C SER A 707 -19.17 -21.78 -12.89
N GLY A 708 -18.19 -20.92 -13.24
CA GLY A 708 -17.84 -20.63 -14.63
C GLY A 708 -18.63 -19.50 -15.29
N PHE A 709 -18.02 -18.92 -16.31
CA PHE A 709 -18.54 -17.83 -17.15
C PHE A 709 -19.89 -18.12 -17.84
N ALA A 710 -20.31 -19.39 -17.89
CA ALA A 710 -21.56 -19.80 -18.51
C ALA A 710 -22.82 -19.44 -17.68
N ASP A 711 -22.68 -19.30 -16.35
CA ASP A 711 -23.81 -19.00 -15.47
C ASP A 711 -23.99 -17.50 -15.18
N ALA A 712 -23.11 -16.65 -15.70
CA ALA A 712 -23.11 -15.21 -15.43
C ALA A 712 -24.04 -14.38 -16.34
N MET A 713 -24.78 -15.00 -17.28
CA MET A 713 -25.85 -14.30 -17.98
C MET A 713 -27.12 -14.36 -17.11
N PRO A 714 -27.65 -13.21 -16.65
CA PRO A 714 -28.94 -13.20 -16.00
C PRO A 714 -29.95 -13.74 -17.01
N ALA A 715 -30.66 -14.81 -16.66
CA ALA A 715 -31.87 -15.21 -17.33
C ALA A 715 -32.84 -14.02 -17.24
N TRP A 716 -32.98 -13.28 -18.28
CA TRP A 716 -34.07 -12.36 -18.42
C TRP A 716 -35.35 -13.20 -18.40
N SER A 717 -35.95 -13.26 -17.23
CA SER A 717 -37.28 -13.81 -17.09
C SER A 717 -38.17 -13.03 -18.00
N SER A 718 -38.64 -13.68 -19.08
CA SER A 718 -39.73 -13.23 -19.89
C SER A 718 -40.92 -13.02 -18.99
N GLY A 719 -41.13 -11.78 -18.59
CA GLY A 719 -42.37 -11.34 -17.96
C GLY A 719 -43.52 -11.63 -18.95
N GLN A 720 -44.42 -12.44 -18.50
CA GLN A 720 -45.64 -12.85 -19.12
C GLN A 720 -46.53 -11.62 -19.40
N TRP A 721 -46.55 -11.16 -20.64
CA TRP A 721 -47.61 -10.33 -21.15
C TRP A 721 -48.46 -11.22 -22.09
N GLY A 722 -49.60 -11.60 -21.61
CA GLY A 722 -50.62 -12.27 -22.39
C GLY A 722 -51.20 -11.34 -23.45
N GLY A 723 -51.31 -11.82 -24.67
CA GLY A 723 -51.94 -11.19 -25.81
C GLY A 723 -51.83 -12.11 -27.00
N SER A 724 -52.91 -12.86 -27.24
CA SER A 724 -53.15 -13.70 -28.41
C SER A 724 -52.93 -12.93 -29.71
N GLU A 725 -52.23 -13.54 -30.68
CA GLU A 725 -52.77 -13.78 -32.00
C GLU A 725 -51.79 -14.61 -32.84
N SER A 726 -52.38 -15.63 -33.45
CA SER A 726 -51.82 -16.61 -34.37
C SER A 726 -51.27 -15.96 -35.63
N TRP A 727 -50.11 -16.44 -36.11
CA TRP A 727 -49.81 -16.58 -37.51
C TRP A 727 -48.99 -17.83 -37.73
N ASN A 728 -49.53 -18.66 -38.60
CA ASN A 728 -49.14 -20.00 -39.02
C ASN A 728 -47.76 -20.10 -39.72
N SER A 729 -47.18 -21.25 -39.48
CA SER A 729 -46.62 -22.23 -40.43
C SER A 729 -45.86 -21.72 -41.66
N ASP A 730 -44.71 -22.25 -41.76
CA ASP A 730 -44.00 -22.86 -42.87
C ASP A 730 -42.51 -22.47 -42.87
N VAL A 731 -41.68 -23.36 -42.52
CA VAL A 731 -40.65 -23.98 -43.32
C VAL A 731 -39.90 -25.02 -42.45
N ARG A 732 -40.52 -26.20 -42.41
CA ARG A 732 -39.75 -27.45 -42.28
C ARG A 732 -39.53 -27.94 -43.68
N GLN A 733 -38.29 -28.06 -44.10
CA GLN A 733 -37.75 -29.09 -44.97
C GLN A 733 -36.50 -28.56 -45.74
N ALA A 734 -35.39 -29.06 -45.41
CA ALA A 734 -34.40 -29.58 -46.31
C ALA A 734 -33.22 -30.08 -45.46
N VAL A 735 -33.28 -31.36 -45.25
CA VAL A 735 -32.49 -32.49 -45.78
C VAL A 735 -31.09 -32.46 -45.21
N GLY A 736 -30.64 -33.38 -44.47
CA GLY A 736 -30.65 -34.85 -44.56
C GLY A 736 -29.55 -35.37 -45.37
N GLN A 737 -28.69 -36.19 -44.71
CA GLN A 737 -27.74 -37.16 -45.28
C GLN A 737 -26.45 -36.62 -45.92
N SER A 738 -25.29 -37.06 -45.59
CA SER A 738 -24.73 -38.40 -45.45
C SER A 738 -23.33 -38.32 -44.89
N SER A 739 -22.99 -39.16 -44.04
CA SER A 739 -22.31 -40.50 -44.06
C SER A 739 -20.84 -40.42 -43.80
N GLN A 740 -20.51 -40.97 -42.65
CA GLN A 740 -19.62 -42.13 -42.42
C GLN A 740 -18.18 -42.07 -42.84
N ALA A 741 -17.42 -42.42 -41.82
CA ALA A 741 -16.18 -43.18 -41.80
C ALA A 741 -14.89 -42.38 -42.00
N SER A 742 -13.89 -42.50 -41.20
CA SER A 742 -13.31 -43.67 -40.53
C SER A 742 -12.19 -43.23 -39.56
N SER A 743 -12.05 -44.00 -38.54
CA SER A 743 -10.96 -44.03 -37.57
C SER A 743 -9.56 -44.18 -38.23
N THR A 744 -8.60 -43.47 -37.67
CA THR A 744 -7.31 -44.11 -37.34
C THR A 744 -6.56 -43.30 -36.29
N SER A 745 -6.08 -44.02 -35.32
CA SER A 745 -5.20 -43.63 -34.22
C SER A 745 -3.80 -43.29 -34.72
N SER A 746 -3.16 -42.28 -34.12
CA SER A 746 -1.75 -42.35 -33.73
C SER A 746 -1.32 -41.20 -32.80
N THR A 747 -0.90 -41.61 -31.67
CA THR A 747 0.14 -41.14 -30.73
C THR A 747 0.97 -39.92 -31.11
N GLY A 748 1.09 -38.97 -30.15
CA GLY A 748 2.42 -38.51 -29.80
C GLY A 748 2.74 -37.05 -30.05
N SER A 749 3.10 -36.46 -28.97
CA SER A 749 4.03 -35.35 -28.76
C SER A 749 3.52 -33.90 -28.69
N SER A 750 3.71 -33.39 -27.49
CA SER A 750 3.77 -31.98 -27.08
C SER A 750 4.59 -31.14 -28.06
N ALA A 751 3.99 -30.04 -28.54
CA ALA A 751 4.75 -28.96 -29.14
C ALA A 751 4.07 -27.63 -28.78
N SER A 752 4.87 -26.77 -28.24
CA SER A 752 4.64 -25.36 -27.95
C SER A 752 4.03 -24.64 -29.17
N ALA A 753 2.89 -23.94 -28.92
CA ALA A 753 2.25 -23.12 -29.93
C ALA A 753 3.07 -21.83 -30.15
N THR A 754 3.98 -21.84 -31.07
CA THR A 754 4.45 -20.67 -31.80
C THR A 754 3.38 -20.32 -32.84
N THR A 755 2.77 -19.17 -32.68
CA THR A 755 1.80 -18.61 -33.62
C THR A 755 2.51 -18.31 -34.93
N ASP A 756 2.22 -19.10 -35.95
CA ASP A 756 2.75 -18.96 -37.33
C ASP A 756 2.26 -17.64 -37.94
N ASN A 757 3.18 -16.68 -38.14
CA ASN A 757 2.98 -15.46 -38.94
C ASN A 757 2.73 -15.70 -40.44
N ALA A 758 2.62 -16.96 -40.86
CA ALA A 758 2.49 -17.37 -42.28
C ALA A 758 1.10 -17.09 -42.88
N THR A 759 0.11 -16.65 -42.13
CA THR A 759 -1.28 -16.48 -42.61
C THR A 759 -1.71 -15.03 -42.90
N LEU A 760 -0.91 -14.05 -42.55
CA LEU A 760 -1.26 -12.64 -42.76
C LEU A 760 -1.03 -12.21 -44.21
N ARG A 761 -2.05 -11.57 -44.85
CA ARG A 761 -1.99 -11.09 -46.23
C ARG A 761 -2.42 -9.62 -46.34
N LYS A 762 -1.92 -8.92 -47.36
CA LYS A 762 -2.36 -7.59 -47.69
C LYS A 762 -3.89 -7.55 -47.90
N GLY A 763 -4.55 -6.58 -47.32
CA GLY A 763 -6.02 -6.42 -47.36
C GLY A 763 -6.78 -7.13 -46.25
N MET A 764 -6.11 -7.97 -45.44
CA MET A 764 -6.75 -8.71 -44.34
C MET A 764 -7.13 -7.77 -43.18
N ARG A 765 -8.31 -7.95 -42.60
CA ARG A 765 -8.70 -7.29 -41.37
C ARG A 765 -8.05 -7.98 -40.18
N VAL A 766 -7.47 -7.22 -39.32
CA VAL A 766 -6.76 -7.70 -38.13
C VAL A 766 -7.14 -6.88 -36.89
N PHE A 767 -7.07 -7.49 -35.75
CA PHE A 767 -7.24 -6.83 -34.45
C PHE A 767 -5.91 -6.73 -33.73
N HIS A 768 -5.66 -5.57 -33.16
CA HIS A 768 -4.50 -5.30 -32.32
C HIS A 768 -4.93 -4.76 -30.97
N ASN A 769 -4.48 -5.34 -29.86
CA ASN A 769 -4.95 -5.01 -28.50
C ASN A 769 -4.88 -3.52 -28.16
N LYS A 770 -3.90 -2.78 -28.66
CA LYS A 770 -3.73 -1.34 -28.36
C LYS A 770 -4.42 -0.42 -29.37
N PHE A 771 -4.56 -0.81 -30.62
CA PHE A 771 -5.03 0.04 -31.72
C PHE A 771 -6.40 -0.36 -32.27
N GLY A 772 -6.98 -1.48 -31.79
CA GLY A 772 -8.28 -1.98 -32.22
C GLY A 772 -8.24 -2.64 -33.60
N GLU A 773 -9.37 -2.60 -34.33
CA GLU A 773 -9.49 -3.14 -35.66
C GLU A 773 -8.76 -2.31 -36.68
N GLY A 774 -8.07 -2.98 -37.60
CA GLY A 774 -7.38 -2.37 -38.70
C GLY A 774 -7.26 -3.26 -39.93
N GLN A 775 -6.81 -2.70 -41.06
CA GLN A 775 -6.61 -3.41 -42.31
C GLN A 775 -5.11 -3.37 -42.70
N ILE A 776 -4.54 -4.51 -43.08
CA ILE A 776 -3.15 -4.59 -43.52
C ILE A 776 -3.02 -3.96 -44.90
N LEU A 777 -2.25 -2.88 -45.01
CA LEU A 777 -1.97 -2.20 -46.26
C LEU A 777 -0.75 -2.79 -46.97
N ARG A 778 0.29 -3.17 -46.23
CA ARG A 778 1.57 -3.63 -46.74
C ARG A 778 2.27 -4.55 -45.74
N LEU A 779 2.99 -5.55 -46.25
CA LEU A 779 3.86 -6.42 -45.46
C LEU A 779 5.26 -6.36 -46.05
N GLU A 780 6.29 -6.21 -45.20
CA GLU A 780 7.70 -6.12 -45.56
C GLU A 780 8.53 -7.02 -44.63
N GLY A 781 9.58 -7.63 -45.18
CA GLY A 781 10.46 -8.53 -44.45
C GLY A 781 9.95 -9.98 -44.36
N GLN A 782 10.81 -10.88 -43.89
CA GLN A 782 10.48 -12.29 -43.60
C GLN A 782 11.05 -12.70 -42.24
N GLY A 783 10.41 -13.67 -41.57
CA GLY A 783 10.84 -14.15 -40.26
C GLY A 783 10.71 -13.09 -39.15
N ASN A 784 11.75 -12.95 -38.34
CA ASN A 784 11.73 -12.04 -37.15
C ASN A 784 11.77 -10.55 -37.51
N ASP A 785 12.18 -10.20 -38.74
CA ASP A 785 12.23 -8.79 -39.20
C ASP A 785 10.97 -8.38 -39.99
N ALA A 786 9.96 -9.25 -40.04
CA ALA A 786 8.72 -8.95 -40.75
C ALA A 786 7.94 -7.82 -40.11
N LYS A 787 7.50 -6.83 -40.92
CA LYS A 787 6.71 -5.67 -40.48
C LYS A 787 5.42 -5.57 -41.29
N ALA A 788 4.34 -5.20 -40.63
CA ALA A 788 3.07 -4.90 -41.26
C ALA A 788 2.72 -3.43 -41.13
N GLN A 789 2.32 -2.82 -42.26
CA GLN A 789 1.67 -1.51 -42.23
C GLN A 789 0.17 -1.73 -42.13
N VAL A 790 -0.43 -1.25 -41.05
CA VAL A 790 -1.85 -1.45 -40.76
C VAL A 790 -2.53 -0.10 -40.61
N GLN A 791 -3.68 0.06 -41.27
CA GLN A 791 -4.56 1.21 -41.11
C GLN A 791 -5.60 0.90 -40.06
N PHE A 792 -5.58 1.65 -38.97
CA PHE A 792 -6.55 1.58 -37.88
C PHE A 792 -7.58 2.70 -37.98
N GLY A 793 -8.84 2.43 -37.71
CA GLY A 793 -9.93 3.39 -37.90
C GLY A 793 -9.78 4.67 -37.06
N ARG A 794 -9.27 4.60 -35.85
CA ARG A 794 -9.10 5.73 -34.92
C ARG A 794 -7.66 6.22 -34.78
N HIS A 795 -6.66 5.43 -35.20
CA HIS A 795 -5.24 5.69 -34.95
C HIS A 795 -4.39 5.89 -36.22
N GLY A 796 -5.01 5.95 -37.36
CA GLY A 796 -4.34 6.14 -38.65
C GLY A 796 -3.43 4.95 -39.04
N VAL A 797 -2.47 5.19 -39.92
CA VAL A 797 -1.57 4.17 -40.43
C VAL A 797 -0.38 4.01 -39.48
N LYS A 798 -0.09 2.75 -39.08
CA LYS A 798 1.03 2.39 -38.21
C LYS A 798 1.84 1.25 -38.80
N TRP A 799 3.16 1.30 -38.62
CA TRP A 799 4.07 0.19 -38.86
C TRP A 799 4.27 -0.63 -37.61
N LEU A 800 4.04 -1.93 -37.70
CA LEU A 800 4.12 -2.88 -36.57
C LEU A 800 5.10 -4.00 -36.92
N ALA A 801 6.07 -4.27 -36.05
CA ALA A 801 6.93 -5.42 -36.15
C ALA A 801 6.15 -6.70 -35.75
N LEU A 802 6.04 -7.67 -36.63
CA LEU A 802 5.21 -8.86 -36.40
C LEU A 802 5.76 -9.79 -35.33
N SER A 803 7.04 -9.67 -35.01
CA SER A 803 7.68 -10.36 -33.89
C SER A 803 7.22 -9.86 -32.50
N LEU A 804 6.75 -8.59 -32.43
CA LEU A 804 6.32 -7.94 -31.18
C LEU A 804 4.82 -7.66 -31.14
N ALA A 805 4.21 -7.42 -32.29
CA ALA A 805 2.80 -7.07 -32.42
C ALA A 805 1.97 -8.33 -32.68
N LYS A 806 1.20 -8.76 -31.69
CA LYS A 806 0.22 -9.84 -31.85
C LYS A 806 -0.97 -9.31 -32.65
N LEU A 807 -0.98 -9.57 -33.97
CA LEU A 807 -2.11 -9.26 -34.85
C LEU A 807 -2.98 -10.53 -35.01
N THR A 808 -4.22 -10.44 -34.59
CA THR A 808 -5.20 -11.53 -34.72
C THR A 808 -6.05 -11.30 -35.97
N PRO A 809 -6.08 -12.24 -36.95
CA PRO A 809 -6.96 -12.12 -38.09
C PRO A 809 -8.42 -12.10 -37.66
N ILE A 810 -9.21 -11.18 -38.22
CA ILE A 810 -10.65 -11.18 -38.07
C ILE A 810 -11.25 -11.91 -39.27
N THR A 811 -11.74 -13.14 -39.05
CA THR A 811 -12.53 -13.86 -40.02
C THR A 811 -13.93 -13.24 -40.05
N SER A 812 -14.34 -12.76 -41.24
CA SER A 812 -15.68 -12.22 -41.50
C SER A 812 -16.76 -13.31 -41.46
#